data_f8c8e4750ccf5e7abbe9f227aafd43d4
#
_entry.id   f8c8e4750ccf5e7abbe9f227aafd43d4
#
_cell.length_a   1.000
_cell.length_b   1.000
_cell.length_c   1.000
_cell.angle_alpha   90.00
_cell.angle_beta   90.00
_cell.angle_gamma   90.00
#
_symmetry.space_group_name_H-M   'P 1'
#
loop_
_entity.id
_entity.type
_entity.pdbx_description
1 polymer ?
#
loop_
_entity_poly.entity_id
_entity_poly.type
_entity_poly.pdbx_seq_one_letter_code
_entity_poly.pdbx_strand_id
1 'polypeptide(L)'
;MPEFTPRPSQSAILEYQGGTLGISAVPGSGKTHILSALAAQIIASGVLKVDQEVLIVTLVNSAVDNFSQRISGFIRDQGLIPHLGYRVRTLHGLAHDIVRENPGLVGLENRFAIIDDREAGFIRKEAANAWLSAHPYELDDLMDPALDESKRDFARRQHLPELVDSLATAFIRTAKDLRKTPDRLRAHLDAAPTRLPLAEMGWDIYTNYQRALTYRGAVDFDDLIRLALEALTISPQLLDRLSARFPYILEDEAQDSSALQEQILGKLSRGNWVRVGDPNQAIFETFTTAKPEYLLNFIAEADYQRDLPVSGRSQPSIIALANQLIDWVRLEHPFPECRSALTTPFIQTTEPGDPQPNPPDNPAGLGLMRKKYTPDEEVLAVINSVEKWLPAHTDQTVAILVPRNKRGTDIVNKLKERKIDYVEYLASTSTTRAAAGALGNLLAFLSDPTSSTKLSRVYEVWRRAWREDPAQKKFSDHISELIRKCAAVETFLAPRPDHDWLADIAETESEIVLLELEDFCKIVRRWLGTALLPVDQMLLTLAQDLFTEPTDLALAHKLAIVLRQVANDHTEWRLPELTTELGVIAKNERRFLGFSSDDSGFDPARHKGKVVVSTMHKAKGLEWDRVYLMSVNNYDFPSGDMNDAYQSEKWFVRGKLNLEAEALAQLRNALTTNEFDWQPEGEATLQARTDYIRERLRLLYVGLTRARRDLVMTWNTGRRGDSTMSLPMAALIGWLDGQRKYD
;
A
#
# COMPACT_ATOMS: atom_id res chain seq x y z
N MET A 1 34.42 -1.85 -4.95
CA MET A 1 33.61 -0.60 -4.75
C MET A 1 34.60 0.50 -4.38
N PRO A 2 34.32 1.80 -4.59
CA PRO A 2 35.16 2.83 -3.99
C PRO A 2 35.22 2.60 -2.48
N GLU A 3 36.38 2.83 -1.88
CA GLU A 3 36.61 2.64 -0.46
C GLU A 3 35.61 3.46 0.35
N PHE A 4 34.85 2.81 1.25
CA PHE A 4 33.85 3.51 2.08
C PHE A 4 34.54 4.41 3.09
N THR A 5 34.39 5.70 2.92
CA THR A 5 34.85 6.71 3.87
C THR A 5 33.66 7.22 4.68
N PRO A 6 33.51 6.81 5.95
CA PRO A 6 32.39 7.21 6.78
C PRO A 6 32.48 8.69 7.15
N ARG A 7 31.34 9.39 7.18
CA ARG A 7 31.20 10.73 7.75
C ARG A 7 31.43 10.70 9.28
N PRO A 8 31.76 11.84 9.93
CA PRO A 8 31.98 11.83 11.38
C PRO A 8 30.83 11.23 12.20
N SER A 9 29.57 11.55 11.87
CA SER A 9 28.40 10.96 12.52
C SER A 9 28.25 9.45 12.27
N GLN A 10 28.68 8.96 11.10
CA GLN A 10 28.71 7.55 10.75
C GLN A 10 29.85 6.80 11.45
N SER A 11 31.03 7.43 11.58
CA SER A 11 32.16 6.86 12.32
C SER A 11 31.80 6.59 13.78
N ALA A 12 31.08 7.50 14.42
CA ALA A 12 30.62 7.34 15.80
C ALA A 12 29.67 6.14 16.00
N ILE A 13 28.97 5.70 14.94
CA ILE A 13 28.14 4.48 14.97
C ILE A 13 29.03 3.24 14.83
N LEU A 14 30.07 3.30 14.01
CA LEU A 14 31.02 2.19 13.84
C LEU A 14 31.85 1.91 15.10
N GLU A 15 31.93 2.85 16.04
CA GLU A 15 32.56 2.66 17.36
C GLU A 15 31.72 1.79 18.32
N TYR A 16 30.54 1.35 17.91
CA TYR A 16 29.63 0.52 18.73
C TYR A 16 30.27 -0.79 19.16
N GLN A 17 30.28 -1.07 20.47
CA GLN A 17 30.86 -2.26 21.10
C GLN A 17 29.81 -3.20 21.71
N GLY A 18 28.59 -2.72 21.92
CA GLY A 18 27.49 -3.41 22.57
C GLY A 18 26.57 -2.46 23.32
N GLY A 19 25.51 -2.97 23.91
CA GLY A 19 24.46 -2.18 24.57
C GLY A 19 23.32 -1.80 23.60
N THR A 20 22.41 -0.98 24.07
CA THR A 20 21.33 -0.42 23.24
C THR A 20 21.78 0.87 22.55
N LEU A 21 21.57 0.96 21.25
CA LEU A 21 21.92 2.15 20.45
C LEU A 21 20.72 2.61 19.64
N GLY A 22 20.20 3.80 19.99
CA GLY A 22 19.14 4.48 19.25
C GLY A 22 19.71 5.49 18.25
N ILE A 23 19.28 5.41 16.99
CA ILE A 23 19.78 6.28 15.92
C ILE A 23 18.62 6.97 15.22
N SER A 24 18.58 8.31 15.34
CA SER A 24 17.69 9.15 14.54
C SER A 24 18.41 9.58 13.26
N ALA A 25 17.79 9.28 12.10
CA ALA A 25 18.47 9.38 10.83
C ALA A 25 17.60 10.09 9.78
N VAL A 26 18.08 11.18 9.20
CA VAL A 26 17.37 11.92 8.15
C VAL A 26 17.35 11.16 6.80
N PRO A 27 16.46 11.54 5.87
CA PRO A 27 16.45 10.96 4.52
C PRO A 27 17.78 11.18 3.79
N GLY A 28 18.33 10.11 3.21
CA GLY A 28 19.61 10.20 2.45
C GLY A 28 20.87 10.23 3.30
N SER A 29 20.79 10.00 4.62
CA SER A 29 21.96 9.94 5.52
C SER A 29 22.77 8.65 5.41
N GLY A 30 22.30 7.64 4.65
CA GLY A 30 22.98 6.37 4.44
C GLY A 30 22.70 5.32 5.52
N LYS A 31 21.51 5.33 6.15
CA LYS A 31 21.09 4.35 7.19
C LYS A 31 21.45 2.91 6.87
N THR A 32 20.92 2.38 5.76
CA THR A 32 21.15 1.00 5.34
C THR A 32 22.61 0.69 5.06
N HIS A 33 23.37 1.68 4.57
CA HIS A 33 24.79 1.54 4.28
C HIS A 33 25.62 1.40 5.56
N ILE A 34 25.37 2.28 6.54
CA ILE A 34 26.10 2.26 7.81
C ILE A 34 25.77 1.02 8.64
N LEU A 35 24.49 0.57 8.66
CA LEU A 35 24.15 -0.69 9.32
C LEU A 35 24.82 -1.90 8.67
N SER A 36 24.95 -1.92 7.34
CA SER A 36 25.66 -2.98 6.64
C SER A 36 27.15 -2.98 6.97
N ALA A 37 27.77 -1.80 7.07
CA ALA A 37 29.18 -1.65 7.48
C ALA A 37 29.38 -2.09 8.94
N LEU A 38 28.48 -1.68 9.85
CA LEU A 38 28.52 -2.09 11.26
C LEU A 38 28.39 -3.62 11.41
N ALA A 39 27.45 -4.26 10.70
CA ALA A 39 27.32 -5.71 10.69
C ALA A 39 28.61 -6.41 10.26
N ALA A 40 29.22 -5.95 9.15
CA ALA A 40 30.48 -6.48 8.67
C ALA A 40 31.63 -6.28 9.67
N GLN A 41 31.68 -5.14 10.33
CA GLN A 41 32.69 -4.85 11.35
C GLN A 41 32.52 -5.75 12.59
N ILE A 42 31.31 -5.98 13.08
CA ILE A 42 31.04 -6.90 14.19
C ILE A 42 31.51 -8.32 13.81
N ILE A 43 31.25 -8.77 12.58
CA ILE A 43 31.68 -10.08 12.10
C ILE A 43 33.21 -10.16 12.03
N ALA A 44 33.85 -9.13 11.48
CA ALA A 44 35.31 -9.07 11.31
C ALA A 44 36.08 -8.94 12.62
N SER A 45 35.48 -8.38 13.67
CA SER A 45 36.08 -8.24 14.99
C SER A 45 36.34 -9.59 15.69
N GLY A 46 35.76 -10.69 15.21
CA GLY A 46 35.92 -12.02 15.78
C GLY A 46 35.19 -12.23 17.11
N VAL A 47 34.31 -11.36 17.52
CA VAL A 47 33.54 -11.50 18.78
C VAL A 47 32.46 -12.58 18.69
N LEU A 48 32.06 -12.98 17.47
CA LEU A 48 31.06 -14.01 17.24
C LEU A 48 31.65 -15.42 17.37
N LYS A 49 30.97 -16.32 18.03
CA LYS A 49 31.26 -17.75 18.03
C LYS A 49 30.81 -18.38 16.71
N VAL A 50 31.28 -19.63 16.45
CA VAL A 50 31.05 -20.34 15.18
C VAL A 50 29.59 -20.47 14.78
N ASP A 51 28.68 -20.58 15.73
CA ASP A 51 27.23 -20.75 15.57
C ASP A 51 26.43 -19.44 15.76
N GLN A 52 27.12 -18.31 15.93
CA GLN A 52 26.50 -17.01 16.14
C GLN A 52 26.45 -16.17 14.88
N GLU A 53 25.38 -15.41 14.74
CA GLU A 53 25.09 -14.54 13.61
C GLU A 53 24.63 -13.16 14.11
N VAL A 54 24.98 -12.10 13.39
CA VAL A 54 24.33 -10.80 13.53
C VAL A 54 22.97 -10.88 12.85
N LEU A 55 21.88 -10.61 13.58
CA LEU A 55 20.54 -10.54 13.01
C LEU A 55 20.26 -9.13 12.51
N ILE A 56 19.99 -8.98 11.23
CA ILE A 56 19.52 -7.74 10.62
C ILE A 56 18.04 -7.88 10.31
N VAL A 57 17.23 -6.96 10.84
CA VAL A 57 15.78 -6.93 10.66
C VAL A 57 15.40 -5.73 9.82
N THR A 58 14.57 -5.96 8.80
CA THR A 58 14.07 -4.93 7.89
C THR A 58 12.57 -5.13 7.60
N LEU A 59 11.93 -4.13 6.98
CA LEU A 59 10.50 -4.15 6.77
C LEU A 59 10.06 -4.98 5.55
N VAL A 60 10.83 -4.94 4.46
CA VAL A 60 10.43 -5.49 3.15
C VAL A 60 11.45 -6.49 2.59
N ASN A 61 10.96 -7.47 1.81
CA ASN A 61 11.81 -8.52 1.22
C ASN A 61 12.88 -7.96 0.27
N SER A 62 12.59 -6.92 -0.50
CA SER A 62 13.58 -6.29 -1.38
C SER A 62 14.76 -5.67 -0.62
N ALA A 63 14.58 -5.25 0.62
CA ALA A 63 15.66 -4.77 1.47
C ALA A 63 16.55 -5.93 1.96
N VAL A 64 16.00 -7.14 2.15
CA VAL A 64 16.78 -8.32 2.56
C VAL A 64 17.91 -8.62 1.57
N ASP A 65 17.60 -8.63 0.27
CA ASP A 65 18.61 -8.89 -0.78
C ASP A 65 19.64 -7.76 -0.85
N ASN A 66 19.20 -6.51 -0.74
CA ASN A 66 20.06 -5.34 -0.77
C ASN A 66 21.06 -5.34 0.41
N PHE A 67 20.57 -5.61 1.63
CA PHE A 67 21.43 -5.77 2.80
C PHE A 67 22.43 -6.91 2.62
N SER A 68 21.95 -8.08 2.19
CA SER A 68 22.80 -9.26 2.00
C SER A 68 23.93 -9.00 1.01
N GLN A 69 23.65 -8.34 -0.11
CA GLN A 69 24.65 -7.97 -1.10
C GLN A 69 25.68 -6.97 -0.56
N ARG A 70 25.23 -5.94 0.17
CA ARG A 70 26.10 -4.91 0.74
C ARG A 70 27.01 -5.48 1.84
N ILE A 71 26.45 -6.26 2.77
CA ILE A 71 27.23 -6.90 3.83
C ILE A 71 28.26 -7.85 3.23
N SER A 72 27.87 -8.68 2.25
CA SER A 72 28.80 -9.56 1.54
C SER A 72 29.92 -8.79 0.86
N GLY A 73 29.63 -7.59 0.32
CA GLY A 73 30.64 -6.70 -0.24
C GLY A 73 31.66 -6.27 0.81
N PHE A 74 31.20 -5.69 1.92
CA PHE A 74 32.07 -5.25 3.02
C PHE A 74 32.89 -6.38 3.62
N ILE A 75 32.30 -7.56 3.84
CA ILE A 75 33.02 -8.75 4.37
C ILE A 75 34.11 -9.19 3.40
N ARG A 76 33.83 -9.18 2.09
CA ARG A 76 34.81 -9.52 1.05
C ARG A 76 35.99 -8.53 1.01
N ASP A 77 35.69 -7.22 1.12
CA ASP A 77 36.70 -6.16 1.13
C ASP A 77 37.65 -6.28 2.35
N GLN A 78 37.17 -6.95 3.43
CA GLN A 78 37.96 -7.29 4.62
C GLN A 78 38.69 -8.67 4.52
N GLY A 79 38.63 -9.34 3.36
CA GLY A 79 39.27 -10.63 3.12
C GLY A 79 38.60 -11.84 3.77
N LEU A 80 37.34 -11.70 4.23
CA LEU A 80 36.57 -12.77 4.86
C LEU A 80 35.61 -13.45 3.87
N ILE A 81 35.11 -14.64 4.25
CA ILE A 81 34.21 -15.43 3.41
C ILE A 81 32.80 -14.75 3.44
N PRO A 82 32.26 -14.33 2.28
CA PRO A 82 30.93 -13.72 2.21
C PRO A 82 29.84 -14.72 2.60
N HIS A 83 28.68 -14.20 3.00
CA HIS A 83 27.48 -14.95 3.39
C HIS A 83 27.56 -15.73 4.71
N LEU A 84 28.59 -15.50 5.54
CA LEU A 84 28.71 -16.10 6.88
C LEU A 84 28.66 -15.03 7.97
N GLY A 85 28.17 -15.42 9.16
CA GLY A 85 28.14 -14.60 10.36
C GLY A 85 26.99 -13.60 10.45
N TYR A 86 26.05 -13.59 9.51
CA TYR A 86 24.87 -12.74 9.56
C TYR A 86 23.62 -13.40 8.99
N ARG A 87 22.46 -12.90 9.41
CA ARG A 87 21.17 -13.29 8.90
C ARG A 87 20.28 -12.06 8.70
N VAL A 88 19.81 -11.84 7.49
CA VAL A 88 18.86 -10.76 7.18
C VAL A 88 17.46 -11.36 7.07
N ARG A 89 16.49 -10.77 7.77
CA ARG A 89 15.08 -11.19 7.76
C ARG A 89 14.14 -10.00 7.76
N THR A 90 12.98 -10.18 7.16
CA THR A 90 11.85 -9.35 7.54
C THR A 90 11.32 -9.82 8.90
N LEU A 91 10.61 -8.94 9.62
CA LEU A 91 10.07 -9.30 10.92
C LEU A 91 9.05 -10.45 10.84
N HIS A 92 8.23 -10.49 9.81
CA HIS A 92 7.33 -11.62 9.54
C HIS A 92 8.10 -12.90 9.23
N GLY A 93 9.21 -12.81 8.47
CA GLY A 93 10.10 -13.95 8.21
C GLY A 93 10.74 -14.49 9.49
N LEU A 94 11.17 -13.60 10.39
CA LEU A 94 11.69 -13.99 11.72
C LEU A 94 10.61 -14.67 12.58
N ALA A 95 9.42 -14.09 12.63
CA ALA A 95 8.28 -14.66 13.36
C ALA A 95 7.91 -16.06 12.82
N HIS A 96 7.91 -16.21 11.50
CA HIS A 96 7.70 -17.52 10.87
C HIS A 96 8.78 -18.53 11.27
N ASP A 97 10.06 -18.14 11.23
CA ASP A 97 11.16 -19.02 11.64
C ASP A 97 10.99 -19.48 13.10
N ILE A 98 10.60 -18.55 14.00
CA ILE A 98 10.34 -18.86 15.43
C ILE A 98 9.20 -19.86 15.60
N VAL A 99 8.04 -19.61 14.99
CA VAL A 99 6.84 -20.46 15.15
C VAL A 99 7.05 -21.82 14.50
N ARG A 100 7.68 -21.87 13.33
CA ARG A 100 7.93 -23.11 12.59
C ARG A 100 8.88 -24.05 13.30
N GLU A 101 9.75 -23.55 14.16
CA GLU A 101 10.70 -24.37 14.89
C GLU A 101 10.01 -25.31 15.89
N ASN A 102 8.92 -24.83 16.54
CA ASN A 102 8.13 -25.62 17.48
C ASN A 102 6.65 -25.18 17.47
N PRO A 103 5.89 -25.44 16.40
CA PRO A 103 4.53 -24.96 16.24
C PRO A 103 3.57 -25.49 17.33
N GLY A 104 3.83 -26.68 17.87
CA GLY A 104 3.04 -27.26 18.98
C GLY A 104 3.06 -26.42 20.26
N LEU A 105 4.09 -25.57 20.49
CA LEU A 105 4.11 -24.67 21.66
C LEU A 105 2.96 -23.66 21.65
N VAL A 106 2.48 -23.30 20.47
CA VAL A 106 1.41 -22.32 20.26
C VAL A 106 0.13 -22.93 19.70
N GLY A 107 -0.02 -24.26 19.85
CA GLY A 107 -1.23 -24.99 19.47
C GLY A 107 -1.42 -25.20 17.97
N LEU A 108 -0.35 -25.06 17.16
CA LEU A 108 -0.39 -25.29 15.72
C LEU A 108 0.11 -26.69 15.37
N GLU A 109 -0.40 -27.23 14.26
CA GLU A 109 0.12 -28.45 13.66
C GLU A 109 1.48 -28.23 12.99
N ASN A 110 2.25 -29.31 12.77
CA ASN A 110 3.56 -29.23 12.13
C ASN A 110 3.52 -28.68 10.68
N ARG A 111 2.37 -28.72 10.04
CA ARG A 111 2.13 -28.23 8.67
C ARG A 111 0.98 -27.22 8.65
N PHE A 112 1.07 -26.19 9.49
CA PHE A 112 0.12 -25.08 9.42
C PHE A 112 0.33 -24.27 8.12
N ALA A 113 -0.75 -23.69 7.61
CA ALA A 113 -0.72 -22.79 6.46
C ALA A 113 -0.61 -21.33 6.94
N ILE A 114 0.10 -20.51 6.17
CA ILE A 114 0.07 -19.05 6.34
C ILE A 114 -0.71 -18.49 5.18
N ILE A 115 -1.82 -17.82 5.49
CA ILE A 115 -2.65 -17.16 4.48
C ILE A 115 -2.18 -15.74 4.24
N ASP A 116 -2.29 -15.29 2.99
CA ASP A 116 -1.96 -13.93 2.61
C ASP A 116 -3.08 -12.93 2.99
N ASP A 117 -2.80 -11.63 2.88
CA ASP A 117 -3.77 -10.57 3.20
C ASP A 117 -5.06 -10.66 2.36
N ARG A 118 -4.98 -11.25 1.17
CA ARG A 118 -6.13 -11.42 0.29
C ARG A 118 -7.08 -12.49 0.82
N GLU A 119 -6.56 -13.65 1.14
CA GLU A 119 -7.34 -14.76 1.69
C GLU A 119 -7.88 -14.40 3.08
N ALA A 120 -7.05 -13.79 3.93
CA ALA A 120 -7.46 -13.24 5.22
C ALA A 120 -8.61 -12.22 5.05
N GLY A 121 -8.47 -11.30 4.09
CA GLY A 121 -9.48 -10.30 3.77
C GLY A 121 -10.79 -10.90 3.27
N PHE A 122 -10.72 -11.99 2.48
CA PHE A 122 -11.91 -12.71 2.03
C PHE A 122 -12.67 -13.34 3.20
N ILE A 123 -11.98 -14.12 4.04
CA ILE A 123 -12.57 -14.80 5.22
C ILE A 123 -13.20 -13.78 6.16
N ARG A 124 -12.51 -12.65 6.41
CA ARG A 124 -13.04 -11.58 7.26
C ARG A 124 -14.29 -10.95 6.67
N LYS A 125 -14.29 -10.67 5.35
CA LYS A 125 -15.44 -10.08 4.66
C LYS A 125 -16.65 -11.00 4.69
N GLU A 126 -16.46 -12.33 4.57
CA GLU A 126 -17.53 -13.30 4.74
C GLU A 126 -18.11 -13.27 6.16
N ALA A 127 -17.24 -13.23 7.19
CA ALA A 127 -17.67 -13.11 8.58
C ALA A 127 -18.43 -11.79 8.82
N ALA A 128 -17.97 -10.67 8.26
CA ALA A 128 -18.63 -9.36 8.34
C ALA A 128 -20.01 -9.36 7.64
N ASN A 129 -20.11 -9.95 6.45
CA ASN A 129 -21.38 -10.06 5.72
C ASN A 129 -22.36 -10.99 6.43
N ALA A 130 -21.90 -12.10 7.02
CA ALA A 130 -22.73 -12.99 7.82
C ALA A 130 -23.29 -12.27 9.05
N TRP A 131 -22.45 -11.47 9.71
CA TRP A 131 -22.89 -10.65 10.84
C TRP A 131 -23.95 -9.63 10.43
N LEU A 132 -23.74 -8.88 9.34
CA LEU A 132 -24.70 -7.91 8.81
C LEU A 132 -26.05 -8.56 8.44
N SER A 133 -26.01 -9.78 7.89
CA SER A 133 -27.22 -10.53 7.52
C SER A 133 -28.01 -10.95 8.76
N ALA A 134 -27.35 -11.25 9.86
CA ALA A 134 -27.98 -11.60 11.14
C ALA A 134 -28.46 -10.37 11.93
N HIS A 135 -27.83 -9.19 11.69
CA HIS A 135 -28.07 -7.96 12.45
C HIS A 135 -28.33 -6.76 11.52
N PRO A 136 -29.39 -6.80 10.67
CA PRO A 136 -29.55 -5.84 9.57
C PRO A 136 -29.79 -4.38 10.01
N TYR A 137 -30.21 -4.16 11.28
CA TYR A 137 -30.56 -2.83 11.82
C TYR A 137 -29.72 -2.43 13.04
N GLU A 138 -28.76 -3.23 13.47
CA GLU A 138 -27.99 -3.00 14.69
C GLU A 138 -27.18 -1.70 14.65
N LEU A 139 -26.80 -1.25 13.47
CA LEU A 139 -26.01 -0.02 13.26
C LEU A 139 -26.89 1.21 12.95
N ASP A 140 -28.20 1.10 12.98
CA ASP A 140 -29.10 2.20 12.62
C ASP A 140 -29.00 3.41 13.57
N ASP A 141 -28.74 3.16 14.84
CA ASP A 141 -28.51 4.21 15.84
C ASP A 141 -27.25 5.04 15.58
N LEU A 142 -26.33 4.50 14.79
CA LEU A 142 -25.11 5.20 14.36
C LEU A 142 -25.29 5.95 13.03
N MET A 143 -26.43 5.78 12.36
CA MET A 143 -26.73 6.56 11.15
C MET A 143 -27.22 7.97 11.51
N ASP A 144 -26.99 8.90 10.58
CA ASP A 144 -27.47 10.27 10.72
C ASP A 144 -29.02 10.28 10.78
N PRO A 145 -29.62 10.80 11.87
CA PRO A 145 -31.05 10.83 12.04
C PRO A 145 -31.79 11.69 10.99
N ALA A 146 -31.07 12.60 10.32
CA ALA A 146 -31.62 13.44 9.26
C ALA A 146 -31.83 12.70 7.92
N LEU A 147 -31.36 11.45 7.79
CA LEU A 147 -31.55 10.67 6.58
C LEU A 147 -32.97 10.13 6.47
N ASP A 148 -33.55 10.28 5.28
CA ASP A 148 -34.76 9.57 4.92
C ASP A 148 -34.53 8.06 4.74
N GLU A 149 -35.62 7.26 4.79
CA GLU A 149 -35.50 5.80 4.75
C GLU A 149 -34.86 5.30 3.45
N SER A 150 -35.08 5.97 2.32
CA SER A 150 -34.44 5.59 1.03
C SER A 150 -32.91 5.72 1.09
N LYS A 151 -32.42 6.81 1.70
CA LYS A 151 -30.97 7.00 1.89
C LYS A 151 -30.40 6.04 2.92
N ARG A 152 -31.13 5.73 4.00
CA ARG A 152 -30.72 4.70 4.97
C ARG A 152 -30.61 3.33 4.30
N ASP A 153 -31.63 2.92 3.52
CA ASP A 153 -31.58 1.68 2.77
C ASP A 153 -30.46 1.64 1.74
N PHE A 154 -30.20 2.75 1.07
CA PHE A 154 -29.05 2.86 0.17
C PHE A 154 -27.72 2.70 0.92
N ALA A 155 -27.56 3.36 2.07
CA ALA A 155 -26.37 3.22 2.91
C ALA A 155 -26.21 1.78 3.41
N ARG A 156 -27.28 1.12 3.88
CA ARG A 156 -27.26 -0.28 4.33
C ARG A 156 -26.77 -1.22 3.23
N ARG A 157 -27.26 -1.08 2.01
CA ARG A 157 -26.92 -2.01 0.91
C ARG A 157 -25.56 -1.73 0.26
N GLN A 158 -25.17 -0.46 0.15
CA GLN A 158 -24.01 -0.07 -0.66
C GLN A 158 -22.77 0.29 0.16
N HIS A 159 -22.95 0.75 1.39
CA HIS A 159 -21.86 1.32 2.19
C HIS A 159 -21.55 0.58 3.48
N LEU A 160 -22.57 0.02 4.17
CA LEU A 160 -22.32 -0.71 5.40
C LEU A 160 -21.45 -1.96 5.21
N PRO A 161 -21.55 -2.78 4.15
CA PRO A 161 -20.68 -3.94 3.99
C PRO A 161 -19.21 -3.58 3.96
N GLU A 162 -18.82 -2.51 3.27
CA GLU A 162 -17.45 -2.02 3.20
C GLU A 162 -17.01 -1.42 4.54
N LEU A 163 -17.89 -0.65 5.19
CA LEU A 163 -17.60 -0.06 6.50
C LEU A 163 -17.39 -1.12 7.57
N VAL A 164 -18.25 -2.14 7.67
CA VAL A 164 -18.12 -3.22 8.66
C VAL A 164 -16.87 -4.08 8.41
N ASP A 165 -16.51 -4.36 7.15
CA ASP A 165 -15.24 -5.04 6.83
C ASP A 165 -14.03 -4.20 7.28
N SER A 166 -14.06 -2.88 7.07
CA SER A 166 -13.02 -1.95 7.53
C SER A 166 -12.91 -1.93 9.06
N LEU A 167 -14.05 -1.78 9.75
CA LEU A 167 -14.15 -1.87 11.21
C LEU A 167 -13.58 -3.19 11.75
N ALA A 168 -13.99 -4.31 11.16
CA ALA A 168 -13.52 -5.64 11.54
C ALA A 168 -12.01 -5.79 11.33
N THR A 169 -11.47 -5.21 10.24
CA THR A 169 -10.04 -5.21 9.96
C THR A 169 -9.26 -4.52 11.08
N ALA A 170 -9.63 -3.29 11.42
CA ALA A 170 -8.97 -2.51 12.45
C ALA A 170 -9.12 -3.18 13.83
N PHE A 171 -10.31 -3.66 14.14
CA PHE A 171 -10.63 -4.31 15.41
C PHE A 171 -9.82 -5.60 15.62
N ILE A 172 -9.84 -6.53 14.66
CA ILE A 172 -9.15 -7.82 14.74
C ILE A 172 -7.65 -7.61 14.88
N ARG A 173 -7.07 -6.73 14.03
CA ARG A 173 -5.63 -6.41 14.11
C ARG A 173 -5.26 -5.87 15.49
N THR A 174 -6.03 -4.90 16.01
CA THR A 174 -5.76 -4.32 17.32
C THR A 174 -5.95 -5.34 18.45
N ALA A 175 -6.99 -6.20 18.39
CA ALA A 175 -7.19 -7.25 19.37
C ALA A 175 -6.02 -8.24 19.40
N LYS A 176 -5.51 -8.64 18.24
CA LYS A 176 -4.32 -9.50 18.10
C LYS A 176 -3.06 -8.82 18.63
N ASP A 177 -2.87 -7.54 18.33
CA ASP A 177 -1.74 -6.73 18.82
C ASP A 177 -1.78 -6.58 20.36
N LEU A 178 -2.97 -6.47 20.95
CA LEU A 178 -3.19 -6.51 22.39
C LEU A 178 -3.17 -7.94 22.99
N ARG A 179 -2.85 -8.95 22.19
CA ARG A 179 -2.81 -10.38 22.55
C ARG A 179 -4.12 -10.91 23.15
N LYS A 180 -5.25 -10.39 22.67
CA LYS A 180 -6.59 -10.80 23.11
C LYS A 180 -7.18 -11.79 22.10
N THR A 181 -7.32 -13.05 22.52
CA THR A 181 -8.10 -14.04 21.77
C THR A 181 -9.60 -13.76 21.93
N PRO A 182 -10.47 -14.28 21.03
CA PRO A 182 -11.92 -14.10 21.16
C PRO A 182 -12.46 -14.49 22.55
N ASP A 183 -12.00 -15.61 23.13
CA ASP A 183 -12.47 -16.08 24.46
C ASP A 183 -12.08 -15.11 25.59
N ARG A 184 -10.83 -14.62 25.57
CA ARG A 184 -10.36 -13.64 26.55
C ARG A 184 -11.10 -12.32 26.41
N LEU A 185 -11.37 -11.90 25.18
CA LEU A 185 -12.11 -10.66 24.92
C LEU A 185 -13.55 -10.77 25.39
N ARG A 186 -14.22 -11.93 25.18
CA ARG A 186 -15.58 -12.17 25.70
C ARG A 186 -15.67 -11.95 27.19
N ALA A 187 -14.73 -12.51 27.94
CA ALA A 187 -14.71 -12.35 29.40
C ALA A 187 -14.63 -10.87 29.83
N HIS A 188 -13.92 -10.03 29.09
CA HIS A 188 -13.86 -8.60 29.36
C HIS A 188 -15.16 -7.89 28.99
N LEU A 189 -15.78 -8.24 27.85
CA LEU A 189 -17.06 -7.66 27.43
C LEU A 189 -18.19 -8.04 28.39
N ASP A 190 -18.21 -9.27 28.88
CA ASP A 190 -19.20 -9.73 29.88
C ASP A 190 -19.07 -9.02 31.25
N ALA A 191 -17.84 -8.60 31.58
CA ALA A 191 -17.56 -7.84 32.79
C ALA A 191 -17.75 -6.33 32.63
N ALA A 192 -18.00 -5.83 31.41
CA ALA A 192 -18.17 -4.42 31.15
C ALA A 192 -19.48 -3.91 31.77
N PRO A 193 -19.47 -2.75 32.43
CA PRO A 193 -20.64 -2.22 33.15
C PRO A 193 -21.77 -1.75 32.23
N THR A 194 -21.41 -1.39 31.00
CA THR A 194 -22.39 -0.98 29.97
C THR A 194 -22.09 -1.69 28.65
N ARG A 195 -23.11 -1.79 27.81
CA ARG A 195 -22.98 -2.42 26.49
C ARG A 195 -22.06 -1.59 25.58
N LEU A 196 -21.14 -2.27 24.89
CA LEU A 196 -20.18 -1.71 23.94
C LEU A 196 -20.46 -2.26 22.53
N PRO A 197 -21.48 -1.71 21.81
CA PRO A 197 -22.03 -2.37 20.62
C PRO A 197 -21.03 -2.57 19.48
N LEU A 198 -20.11 -1.63 19.25
CA LEU A 198 -19.09 -1.79 18.23
C LEU A 198 -18.00 -2.82 18.63
N ALA A 199 -17.69 -2.89 19.92
CA ALA A 199 -16.77 -3.93 20.43
C ALA A 199 -17.41 -5.33 20.42
N GLU A 200 -18.70 -5.45 20.71
CA GLU A 200 -19.45 -6.70 20.59
C GLU A 200 -19.54 -7.18 19.15
N MET A 201 -19.85 -6.29 18.21
CA MET A 201 -19.81 -6.57 16.77
C MET A 201 -18.41 -7.06 16.36
N GLY A 202 -17.37 -6.31 16.72
CA GLY A 202 -15.98 -6.65 16.40
C GLY A 202 -15.58 -8.01 16.97
N TRP A 203 -16.01 -8.34 18.21
CA TRP A 203 -15.78 -9.62 18.84
C TRP A 203 -16.46 -10.77 18.09
N ASP A 204 -17.71 -10.62 17.70
CA ASP A 204 -18.47 -11.66 16.99
C ASP A 204 -17.85 -11.96 15.62
N ILE A 205 -17.52 -10.93 14.85
CA ILE A 205 -16.82 -11.07 13.58
C ILE A 205 -15.44 -11.70 13.78
N TYR A 206 -14.69 -11.28 14.79
CA TYR A 206 -13.37 -11.86 15.13
C TYR A 206 -13.48 -13.34 15.50
N THR A 207 -14.49 -13.72 16.27
CA THR A 207 -14.74 -15.12 16.66
C THR A 207 -14.99 -16.00 15.43
N ASN A 208 -15.82 -15.55 14.51
CA ASN A 208 -16.13 -16.26 13.29
C ASN A 208 -14.93 -16.32 12.34
N TYR A 209 -14.18 -15.23 12.22
CA TYR A 209 -12.94 -15.17 11.47
C TYR A 209 -11.89 -16.16 12.00
N GLN A 210 -11.64 -16.14 13.32
CA GLN A 210 -10.64 -17.01 13.96
C GLN A 210 -11.03 -18.49 13.87
N ARG A 211 -12.34 -18.80 14.02
CA ARG A 211 -12.86 -20.15 13.83
C ARG A 211 -12.64 -20.65 12.41
N ALA A 212 -12.83 -19.79 11.40
CA ALA A 212 -12.59 -20.13 10.01
C ALA A 212 -11.11 -20.39 9.71
N LEU A 213 -10.18 -19.63 10.32
CA LEU A 213 -8.74 -19.88 10.25
C LEU A 213 -8.37 -21.23 10.89
N THR A 214 -8.86 -21.47 12.10
CA THR A 214 -8.59 -22.71 12.84
C THR A 214 -9.09 -23.95 12.06
N TYR A 215 -10.29 -23.86 11.45
CA TYR A 215 -10.84 -24.94 10.63
C TYR A 215 -9.96 -25.27 9.42
N ARG A 216 -9.29 -24.28 8.85
CA ARG A 216 -8.34 -24.44 7.72
C ARG A 216 -6.93 -24.84 8.17
N GLY A 217 -6.65 -24.95 9.46
CA GLY A 217 -5.29 -25.13 9.98
C GLY A 217 -4.35 -23.99 9.60
N ALA A 218 -4.87 -22.78 9.51
CA ALA A 218 -4.18 -21.62 8.97
C ALA A 218 -4.03 -20.49 10.01
N VAL A 219 -3.04 -19.64 9.79
CA VAL A 219 -2.79 -18.39 10.51
C VAL A 219 -2.57 -17.25 9.53
N ASP A 220 -2.97 -16.03 9.88
CA ASP A 220 -2.60 -14.83 9.13
C ASP A 220 -1.28 -14.21 9.64
N PHE A 221 -0.83 -13.14 9.00
CA PHE A 221 0.43 -12.48 9.37
C PHE A 221 0.39 -11.85 10.77
N ASP A 222 -0.76 -11.31 11.22
CA ASP A 222 -0.89 -10.73 12.56
C ASP A 222 -0.86 -11.84 13.64
N ASP A 223 -1.48 -12.99 13.37
CA ASP A 223 -1.35 -14.17 14.24
C ASP A 223 0.09 -14.65 14.33
N LEU A 224 0.83 -14.66 13.22
CA LEU A 224 2.21 -15.13 13.19
C LEU A 224 3.11 -14.34 14.15
N ILE A 225 2.99 -13.00 14.16
CA ILE A 225 3.73 -12.12 15.07
C ILE A 225 3.34 -12.39 16.53
N ARG A 226 2.04 -12.46 16.81
CA ARG A 226 1.51 -12.73 18.15
C ARG A 226 1.99 -14.08 18.67
N LEU A 227 1.90 -15.15 17.87
CA LEU A 227 2.29 -16.51 18.23
C LEU A 227 3.81 -16.65 18.41
N ALA A 228 4.63 -15.93 17.62
CA ALA A 228 6.07 -15.87 17.83
C ALA A 228 6.42 -15.32 19.21
N LEU A 229 5.80 -14.20 19.61
CA LEU A 229 6.00 -13.64 20.95
C LEU A 229 5.52 -14.60 22.05
N GLU A 230 4.39 -15.30 21.82
CA GLU A 230 3.86 -16.30 22.74
C GLU A 230 4.82 -17.49 22.89
N ALA A 231 5.36 -18.03 21.80
CA ALA A 231 6.34 -19.12 21.81
C ALA A 231 7.59 -18.75 22.62
N LEU A 232 8.13 -17.54 22.41
CA LEU A 232 9.28 -17.02 23.17
C LEU A 232 8.96 -16.79 24.65
N THR A 233 7.69 -16.57 25.00
CA THR A 233 7.27 -16.36 26.39
C THR A 233 7.06 -17.70 27.12
N ILE A 234 6.50 -18.69 26.42
CA ILE A 234 6.20 -20.02 26.98
C ILE A 234 7.46 -20.87 27.12
N SER A 235 8.42 -20.74 26.19
CA SER A 235 9.63 -21.57 26.18
C SER A 235 10.91 -20.75 26.40
N PRO A 236 11.41 -20.65 27.67
CA PRO A 236 12.70 -20.03 27.94
C PRO A 236 13.86 -20.68 27.16
N GLN A 237 13.80 -21.99 26.93
CA GLN A 237 14.84 -22.73 26.21
C GLN A 237 14.92 -22.29 24.73
N LEU A 238 13.77 -22.03 24.09
CA LEU A 238 13.71 -21.47 22.73
C LEU A 238 14.30 -20.07 22.71
N LEU A 239 13.88 -19.22 23.66
CA LEU A 239 14.41 -17.86 23.80
C LEU A 239 15.91 -17.85 24.01
N ASP A 240 16.43 -18.67 24.95
CA ASP A 240 17.86 -18.76 25.25
C ASP A 240 18.69 -19.18 24.05
N ARG A 241 18.20 -20.19 23.31
CA ARG A 241 18.89 -20.67 22.09
C ARG A 241 18.93 -19.59 21.00
N LEU A 242 17.79 -18.93 20.72
CA LEU A 242 17.74 -17.88 19.68
C LEU A 242 18.55 -16.65 20.07
N SER A 243 18.46 -16.22 21.33
CA SER A 243 19.26 -15.09 21.82
C SER A 243 20.77 -15.42 21.84
N ALA A 244 21.15 -16.66 22.12
CA ALA A 244 22.53 -17.10 22.04
C ALA A 244 23.04 -17.12 20.58
N ARG A 245 22.16 -17.48 19.63
CA ARG A 245 22.47 -17.46 18.20
C ARG A 245 22.61 -16.04 17.65
N PHE A 246 21.78 -15.10 18.12
CA PHE A 246 21.74 -13.71 17.65
C PHE A 246 22.20 -12.73 18.75
N PRO A 247 23.51 -12.70 19.06
CA PRO A 247 24.02 -11.83 20.13
C PRO A 247 23.94 -10.33 19.82
N TYR A 248 23.76 -9.97 18.55
CA TYR A 248 23.57 -8.59 18.09
C TYR A 248 22.39 -8.53 17.15
N ILE A 249 21.51 -7.55 17.39
CA ILE A 249 20.34 -7.26 16.54
C ILE A 249 20.46 -5.84 16.00
N LEU A 250 20.36 -5.70 14.66
CA LEU A 250 20.34 -4.43 13.95
C LEU A 250 18.99 -4.28 13.26
N GLU A 251 18.23 -3.23 13.58
CA GLU A 251 16.90 -2.98 13.04
C GLU A 251 16.90 -1.72 12.16
N ASP A 252 16.53 -1.87 10.88
CA ASP A 252 16.36 -0.77 9.93
C ASP A 252 14.88 -0.40 9.80
N GLU A 253 14.61 0.87 9.50
CA GLU A 253 13.27 1.47 9.39
C GLU A 253 12.43 1.24 10.66
N ALA A 254 13.05 1.34 11.84
CA ALA A 254 12.45 1.02 13.14
C ALA A 254 11.22 1.87 13.49
N GLN A 255 10.98 3.01 12.80
CA GLN A 255 9.77 3.83 12.96
C GLN A 255 8.50 3.14 12.45
N ASP A 256 8.62 2.08 11.67
CA ASP A 256 7.48 1.31 11.13
C ASP A 256 7.21 0.01 11.91
N SER A 257 7.89 -0.22 13.03
CA SER A 257 7.69 -1.41 13.87
C SER A 257 6.51 -1.26 14.83
N SER A 258 5.73 -2.34 15.03
CA SER A 258 4.65 -2.40 16.02
C SER A 258 5.17 -2.72 17.42
N ALA A 259 4.31 -2.53 18.45
CA ALA A 259 4.64 -2.87 19.82
C ALA A 259 5.00 -4.35 20.03
N LEU A 260 4.31 -5.28 19.34
CA LEU A 260 4.64 -6.71 19.43
C LEU A 260 5.99 -7.02 18.81
N GLN A 261 6.31 -6.38 17.72
CA GLN A 261 7.57 -6.53 17.03
C GLN A 261 8.73 -6.05 17.90
N GLU A 262 8.57 -4.90 18.53
CA GLU A 262 9.53 -4.37 19.51
C GLU A 262 9.72 -5.36 20.69
N GLN A 263 8.65 -5.93 21.23
CA GLN A 263 8.75 -6.91 22.30
C GLN A 263 9.49 -8.18 21.89
N ILE A 264 9.31 -8.68 20.65
CA ILE A 264 10.05 -9.84 20.14
C ILE A 264 11.54 -9.52 20.09
N LEU A 265 11.92 -8.40 19.46
CA LEU A 265 13.33 -8.01 19.31
C LEU A 265 13.97 -7.68 20.66
N GLY A 266 13.26 -7.00 21.55
CA GLY A 266 13.72 -6.71 22.92
C GLY A 266 14.01 -7.96 23.73
N LYS A 267 13.16 -9.01 23.63
CA LYS A 267 13.44 -10.30 24.28
C LYS A 267 14.64 -11.01 23.70
N LEU A 268 14.81 -10.97 22.37
CA LEU A 268 15.91 -11.67 21.69
C LEU A 268 17.26 -10.97 21.88
N SER A 269 17.31 -9.65 21.98
CA SER A 269 18.52 -8.84 21.90
C SER A 269 19.47 -9.01 23.09
N ARG A 270 18.97 -9.41 24.26
CA ARG A 270 19.76 -9.46 25.53
C ARG A 270 20.58 -8.19 25.78
N GLY A 271 20.13 -7.04 25.27
CA GLY A 271 20.77 -5.75 25.47
C GLY A 271 21.68 -5.26 24.33
N ASN A 272 22.03 -6.08 23.34
CA ASN A 272 22.80 -5.61 22.17
C ASN A 272 21.84 -5.35 20.99
N TRP A 273 21.25 -4.17 20.97
CA TRP A 273 20.22 -3.83 20.02
C TRP A 273 20.42 -2.43 19.44
N VAL A 274 20.63 -2.36 18.14
CA VAL A 274 20.75 -1.11 17.38
C VAL A 274 19.46 -0.89 16.61
N ARG A 275 18.77 0.22 16.85
CA ARG A 275 17.58 0.63 16.12
C ARG A 275 17.85 1.92 15.36
N VAL A 276 17.67 1.90 14.05
CA VAL A 276 17.78 3.11 13.22
C VAL A 276 16.47 3.38 12.49
N GLY A 277 16.11 4.65 12.45
CA GLY A 277 14.91 5.08 11.74
C GLY A 277 14.83 6.58 11.60
N ASP A 278 13.82 7.01 10.84
CA ASP A 278 13.43 8.41 10.69
C ASP A 278 11.98 8.59 11.17
N PRO A 279 11.74 9.14 12.37
CA PRO A 279 10.38 9.37 12.87
C PRO A 279 9.52 10.21 11.90
N ASN A 280 10.14 11.10 11.12
CA ASN A 280 9.48 11.94 10.13
C ASN A 280 9.04 11.16 8.87
N GLN A 281 9.47 9.91 8.71
CA GLN A 281 9.06 9.01 7.64
C GLN A 281 8.10 7.90 8.09
N ALA A 282 7.53 7.95 9.27
CA ALA A 282 6.49 7.04 9.74
C ALA A 282 5.14 7.39 9.06
N ILE A 283 4.86 6.78 7.92
CA ILE A 283 3.68 7.07 7.08
C ILE A 283 2.72 5.88 6.93
N PHE A 284 2.88 4.84 7.73
CA PHE A 284 2.04 3.65 7.70
C PHE A 284 1.20 3.47 8.97
N GLU A 285 1.14 4.48 9.83
CA GLU A 285 0.42 4.43 11.11
C GLU A 285 -1.07 4.10 10.94
N THR A 286 -1.71 4.67 9.92
CA THR A 286 -3.13 4.39 9.58
C THR A 286 -3.33 2.96 9.04
N PHE A 287 -2.29 2.33 8.49
CA PHE A 287 -2.39 1.00 7.85
C PHE A 287 -1.83 -0.12 8.73
N THR A 288 -1.12 0.21 9.79
CA THR A 288 -0.48 -0.74 10.72
C THR A 288 -0.71 -0.30 12.16
N THR A 289 -0.23 -1.06 13.13
CA THR A 289 -0.18 -0.66 14.55
C THR A 289 1.15 -0.02 14.94
N ALA A 290 2.00 0.28 13.96
CA ALA A 290 3.28 0.97 14.17
C ALA A 290 3.05 2.43 14.62
N LYS A 291 3.91 2.92 15.50
CA LYS A 291 3.90 4.29 15.98
C LYS A 291 5.32 4.83 16.05
N PRO A 292 5.59 6.04 15.55
CA PRO A 292 6.91 6.66 15.63
C PRO A 292 7.39 6.85 17.07
N GLU A 293 6.44 6.96 18.03
CA GLU A 293 6.74 7.08 19.46
C GLU A 293 7.53 5.89 20.01
N TYR A 294 7.34 4.68 19.49
CA TYR A 294 8.13 3.50 19.92
C TYR A 294 9.62 3.70 19.64
N LEU A 295 9.98 4.19 18.46
CA LEU A 295 11.37 4.52 18.14
C LEU A 295 11.88 5.69 18.98
N LEU A 296 11.09 6.76 19.13
CA LEU A 296 11.49 7.93 19.93
C LEU A 296 11.73 7.58 21.40
N ASN A 297 10.86 6.77 22.00
CA ASN A 297 11.03 6.31 23.38
C ASN A 297 12.28 5.43 23.51
N PHE A 298 12.48 4.51 22.57
CA PHE A 298 13.69 3.68 22.55
C PHE A 298 14.96 4.53 22.46
N ILE A 299 14.99 5.54 21.56
CA ILE A 299 16.15 6.45 21.44
C ILE A 299 16.39 7.17 22.77
N ALA A 300 15.33 7.63 23.43
CA ALA A 300 15.45 8.34 24.72
C ALA A 300 15.99 7.48 25.86
N GLU A 301 15.68 6.17 25.85
CA GLU A 301 16.04 5.20 26.90
C GLU A 301 17.32 4.42 26.58
N ALA A 302 17.85 4.47 25.34
CA ALA A 302 19.03 3.71 24.92
C ALA A 302 20.29 4.14 25.65
N ASP A 303 21.22 3.16 25.88
CA ASP A 303 22.53 3.42 26.47
C ASP A 303 23.33 4.45 25.67
N TYR A 304 23.16 4.41 24.34
CA TYR A 304 23.79 5.33 23.39
C TYR A 304 22.77 5.93 22.44
N GLN A 305 22.88 7.23 22.24
CA GLN A 305 22.04 7.98 21.29
C GLN A 305 22.93 8.63 20.24
N ARG A 306 22.53 8.51 18.97
CA ARG A 306 23.27 9.09 17.83
C ARG A 306 22.30 9.65 16.80
N ASP A 307 22.74 10.73 16.13
CA ASP A 307 22.03 11.33 15.02
C ASP A 307 22.82 11.12 13.72
N LEU A 308 22.11 10.88 12.62
CA LEU A 308 22.61 10.91 11.26
C LEU A 308 21.99 12.08 10.50
N PRO A 309 22.40 13.33 10.75
CA PRO A 309 21.75 14.52 10.19
C PRO A 309 22.21 14.86 8.78
N VAL A 310 23.38 14.38 8.34
CA VAL A 310 24.00 14.80 7.08
C VAL A 310 23.47 13.97 5.93
N SER A 311 22.94 14.65 4.89
CA SER A 311 22.40 14.03 3.68
C SER A 311 23.03 14.60 2.41
N GLY A 312 23.59 13.77 1.56
CA GLY A 312 24.08 14.14 0.23
C GLY A 312 23.03 13.94 -0.90
N ARG A 313 21.75 13.70 -0.56
CA ARG A 313 20.72 13.39 -1.54
C ARG A 313 20.24 14.60 -2.33
N SER A 314 19.74 15.60 -1.63
CA SER A 314 19.03 16.75 -2.22
C SER A 314 19.90 18.00 -2.25
N GLN A 315 19.62 18.90 -3.19
CA GLN A 315 20.24 20.22 -3.22
C GLN A 315 19.91 21.05 -1.96
N PRO A 316 20.75 22.01 -1.58
CA PRO A 316 20.56 22.82 -0.35
C PRO A 316 19.20 23.50 -0.23
N SER A 317 18.66 24.08 -1.30
CA SER A 317 17.34 24.74 -1.29
C SER A 317 16.19 23.78 -1.00
N ILE A 318 16.25 22.52 -1.45
CA ILE A 318 15.24 21.49 -1.11
C ILE A 318 15.38 21.10 0.37
N ILE A 319 16.60 20.95 0.87
CA ILE A 319 16.89 20.68 2.28
C ILE A 319 16.32 21.79 3.16
N ALA A 320 16.58 23.05 2.80
CA ALA A 320 16.04 24.22 3.52
C ALA A 320 14.51 24.22 3.54
N LEU A 321 13.85 23.88 2.42
CA LEU A 321 12.40 23.77 2.34
C LEU A 321 11.84 22.65 3.23
N ALA A 322 12.50 21.49 3.27
CA ALA A 322 12.11 20.38 4.13
C ALA A 322 12.28 20.72 5.62
N ASN A 323 13.36 21.39 5.98
CA ASN A 323 13.61 21.86 7.34
C ASN A 323 12.59 22.95 7.75
N GLN A 324 12.23 23.85 6.83
CA GLN A 324 11.17 24.83 7.07
C GLN A 324 9.81 24.17 7.34
N LEU A 325 9.49 23.05 6.68
CA LEU A 325 8.28 22.31 7.01
C LEU A 325 8.32 21.78 8.44
N ILE A 326 9.47 21.25 8.89
CA ILE A 326 9.65 20.81 10.29
C ILE A 326 9.43 21.97 11.25
N ASP A 327 10.07 23.11 11.01
CA ASP A 327 9.95 24.30 11.88
C ASP A 327 8.53 24.82 11.94
N TRP A 328 7.88 24.99 10.78
CA TRP A 328 6.49 25.42 10.73
C TRP A 328 5.56 24.48 11.50
N VAL A 329 5.71 23.16 11.32
CA VAL A 329 4.88 22.17 12.04
C VAL A 329 5.09 22.30 13.54
N ARG A 330 6.34 22.37 14.00
CA ARG A 330 6.67 22.39 15.43
C ARG A 330 6.27 23.69 16.14
N LEU A 331 6.37 24.83 15.45
CA LEU A 331 6.25 26.14 16.07
C LEU A 331 4.93 26.84 15.72
N GLU A 332 4.42 26.67 14.50
CA GLU A 332 3.36 27.50 13.94
C GLU A 332 2.10 26.71 13.56
N HIS A 333 2.12 25.36 13.58
CA HIS A 333 0.90 24.60 13.25
C HIS A 333 -0.25 25.02 14.17
N PRO A 334 -1.46 25.36 13.61
CA PRO A 334 -2.57 25.92 14.39
C PRO A 334 -3.07 24.99 15.50
N PHE A 335 -2.96 23.67 15.30
CA PHE A 335 -3.31 22.66 16.31
C PHE A 335 -2.07 22.22 17.09
N PRO A 336 -1.96 22.54 18.39
CA PRO A 336 -0.81 22.17 19.22
C PRO A 336 -0.53 20.67 19.21
N GLU A 337 -1.57 19.85 19.17
CA GLU A 337 -1.47 18.39 19.17
C GLU A 337 -0.74 17.86 17.92
N CYS A 338 -0.75 18.61 16.82
CA CYS A 338 -0.06 18.23 15.57
C CYS A 338 1.40 18.70 15.55
N ARG A 339 1.85 19.53 16.49
CA ARG A 339 3.22 20.08 16.52
C ARG A 339 4.30 19.03 16.76
N SER A 340 3.95 17.86 17.26
CA SER A 340 4.83 16.71 17.41
C SER A 340 4.89 15.81 16.16
N ALA A 341 4.19 16.15 15.07
CA ALA A 341 4.14 15.33 13.86
C ALA A 341 5.49 15.18 13.17
N LEU A 342 6.31 16.25 13.21
CA LEU A 342 7.68 16.26 12.69
C LEU A 342 8.65 16.65 13.81
N THR A 343 9.82 16.02 13.83
CA THR A 343 10.83 16.18 14.88
C THR A 343 12.22 16.46 14.30
N THR A 344 13.13 16.94 15.12
CA THR A 344 14.58 17.01 14.83
C THR A 344 15.18 15.60 14.84
N PRO A 345 16.37 15.39 14.22
CA PRO A 345 17.30 16.40 13.72
C PRO A 345 16.89 17.01 12.38
N PHE A 346 17.33 18.24 12.13
CA PHE A 346 17.25 18.88 10.80
C PHE A 346 18.21 18.20 9.83
N ILE A 347 17.85 18.23 8.54
CA ILE A 347 18.74 17.74 7.48
C ILE A 347 19.87 18.75 7.31
N GLN A 348 21.11 18.27 7.38
CA GLN A 348 22.32 19.04 7.11
C GLN A 348 22.89 18.69 5.74
N THR A 349 23.49 19.67 5.07
CA THR A 349 24.23 19.46 3.84
C THR A 349 25.58 18.82 4.14
N THR A 350 26.17 18.20 3.11
CA THR A 350 27.52 17.62 3.21
C THR A 350 28.60 18.70 3.26
N GLU A 351 29.69 18.40 3.94
CA GLU A 351 30.87 19.26 3.93
C GLU A 351 31.61 19.21 2.56
N PRO A 352 32.38 20.26 2.21
CA PRO A 352 33.21 20.24 1.02
C PRO A 352 34.17 19.04 0.99
N GLY A 353 34.19 18.30 -0.10
CA GLY A 353 35.02 17.10 -0.25
C GLY A 353 34.36 15.80 0.19
N ASP A 354 33.09 15.82 0.60
CA ASP A 354 32.33 14.59 0.89
C ASP A 354 32.30 13.68 -0.35
N PRO A 355 32.48 12.35 -0.21
CA PRO A 355 32.42 11.40 -1.32
C PRO A 355 31.09 11.37 -2.07
N GLN A 356 30.01 11.80 -1.43
CA GLN A 356 28.65 11.94 -1.99
C GLN A 356 28.11 13.36 -1.71
N PRO A 357 28.62 14.39 -2.42
CA PRO A 357 28.21 15.76 -2.19
C PRO A 357 26.77 15.99 -2.62
N ASN A 358 26.12 16.99 -2.02
CA ASN A 358 24.82 17.45 -2.49
C ASN A 358 24.91 17.91 -3.96
N PRO A 359 23.84 17.72 -4.75
CA PRO A 359 23.73 18.38 -6.04
C PRO A 359 23.94 19.90 -5.92
N PRO A 360 24.47 20.56 -6.94
CA PRO A 360 24.63 22.02 -6.95
C PRO A 360 23.29 22.71 -6.66
N ASP A 361 23.33 23.77 -5.86
CA ASP A 361 22.12 24.49 -5.48
C ASP A 361 21.50 25.22 -6.67
N ASN A 362 20.19 25.08 -6.83
CA ASN A 362 19.39 25.70 -7.87
C ASN A 362 18.02 26.11 -7.31
N PRO A 363 17.90 27.28 -6.64
CA PRO A 363 16.61 27.74 -6.10
C PRO A 363 15.52 27.89 -7.15
N ALA A 364 15.89 28.10 -8.45
CA ALA A 364 14.94 28.13 -9.56
C ALA A 364 14.29 26.77 -9.87
N GLY A 365 14.89 25.68 -9.41
CA GLY A 365 14.32 24.32 -9.46
C GLY A 365 13.15 24.11 -8.50
N LEU A 366 12.87 25.06 -7.59
CA LEU A 366 11.73 25.03 -6.66
C LEU A 366 10.53 25.77 -7.26
N GLY A 367 9.50 25.03 -7.67
CA GLY A 367 8.27 25.57 -8.22
C GLY A 367 7.04 25.25 -7.35
N LEU A 368 6.70 26.13 -6.38
CA LEU A 368 5.47 26.00 -5.61
C LEU A 368 4.36 26.81 -6.30
N MET A 369 3.40 26.11 -6.94
CA MET A 369 2.42 26.75 -7.82
C MET A 369 1.25 27.33 -7.01
N ARG A 370 1.11 28.67 -7.09
CA ARG A 370 0.00 29.41 -6.44
C ARG A 370 -1.30 29.36 -7.22
N LYS A 371 -1.19 29.09 -8.53
CA LYS A 371 -2.33 29.05 -9.41
C LYS A 371 -3.34 28.02 -8.94
N LYS A 372 -4.60 28.46 -8.84
CA LYS A 372 -5.76 27.62 -8.59
C LYS A 372 -6.06 26.81 -9.84
N TYR A 373 -6.00 25.51 -9.75
CA TYR A 373 -6.33 24.58 -10.83
C TYR A 373 -7.62 23.82 -10.49
N THR A 374 -8.39 23.47 -11.50
CA THR A 374 -9.29 22.31 -11.43
C THR A 374 -8.46 21.01 -11.47
N PRO A 375 -9.01 19.85 -11.09
CA PRO A 375 -8.28 18.59 -11.19
C PRO A 375 -7.70 18.30 -12.57
N ASP A 376 -8.43 18.60 -13.66
CA ASP A 376 -7.98 18.34 -15.03
C ASP A 376 -6.96 19.37 -15.51
N GLU A 377 -7.11 20.64 -15.14
CA GLU A 377 -6.10 21.68 -15.43
C GLU A 377 -4.77 21.39 -14.73
N GLU A 378 -4.79 20.86 -13.49
CA GLU A 378 -3.58 20.46 -12.79
C GLU A 378 -2.84 19.35 -13.56
N VAL A 379 -3.55 18.32 -14.02
CA VAL A 379 -2.98 17.25 -14.87
C VAL A 379 -2.32 17.85 -16.11
N LEU A 380 -3.06 18.70 -16.83
CA LEU A 380 -2.53 19.33 -18.06
C LEU A 380 -1.30 20.20 -17.77
N ALA A 381 -1.31 20.97 -16.69
CA ALA A 381 -0.19 21.83 -16.31
C ALA A 381 1.08 21.02 -16.02
N VAL A 382 0.95 19.91 -15.28
CA VAL A 382 2.08 19.02 -14.97
C VAL A 382 2.58 18.32 -16.22
N ILE A 383 1.70 17.76 -17.06
CA ILE A 383 2.09 17.09 -18.30
C ILE A 383 2.80 18.05 -19.24
N ASN A 384 2.28 19.28 -19.43
CA ASN A 384 2.94 20.29 -20.26
C ASN A 384 4.33 20.70 -19.70
N SER A 385 4.49 20.70 -18.38
CA SER A 385 5.80 20.95 -17.75
C SER A 385 6.77 19.81 -18.02
N VAL A 386 6.30 18.56 -17.93
CA VAL A 386 7.09 17.36 -18.24
C VAL A 386 7.51 17.33 -19.70
N GLU A 387 6.58 17.59 -20.64
CA GLU A 387 6.86 17.64 -22.08
C GLU A 387 7.97 18.64 -22.44
N LYS A 388 8.01 19.77 -21.75
CA LYS A 388 9.06 20.80 -21.97
C LYS A 388 10.40 20.41 -21.36
N TRP A 389 10.37 19.72 -20.22
CA TRP A 389 11.58 19.41 -19.47
C TRP A 389 12.30 18.15 -19.97
N LEU A 390 11.54 17.09 -20.29
CA LEU A 390 12.05 15.75 -20.57
C LEU A 390 13.06 15.68 -21.74
N PRO A 391 12.85 16.36 -22.90
CA PRO A 391 13.75 16.26 -24.05
C PRO A 391 15.18 16.74 -23.77
N ALA A 392 15.35 17.69 -22.85
CA ALA A 392 16.67 18.20 -22.45
C ALA A 392 17.32 17.42 -21.30
N HIS A 393 16.61 16.42 -20.70
CA HIS A 393 17.04 15.74 -19.48
C HIS A 393 16.81 14.23 -19.56
N THR A 394 17.10 13.62 -20.70
CA THR A 394 16.88 12.17 -20.95
C THR A 394 17.79 11.26 -20.12
N ASP A 395 18.88 11.80 -19.55
CA ASP A 395 19.80 11.15 -18.65
C ASP A 395 19.38 11.22 -17.17
N GLN A 396 18.34 11.98 -16.86
CA GLN A 396 17.82 12.18 -15.50
C GLN A 396 16.56 11.38 -15.25
N THR A 397 16.25 11.22 -13.95
CA THR A 397 15.06 10.54 -13.46
C THR A 397 13.98 11.56 -13.10
N VAL A 398 12.72 11.23 -13.39
CA VAL A 398 11.57 12.09 -13.07
C VAL A 398 10.41 11.29 -12.51
N ALA A 399 9.77 11.82 -11.46
CA ALA A 399 8.56 11.24 -10.90
C ALA A 399 7.42 12.24 -10.77
N ILE A 400 6.20 11.74 -10.98
CA ILE A 400 4.96 12.42 -10.59
C ILE A 400 4.38 11.63 -9.41
N LEU A 401 4.38 12.27 -8.23
CA LEU A 401 3.91 11.68 -6.99
C LEU A 401 2.52 12.23 -6.65
N VAL A 402 1.58 11.32 -6.45
CA VAL A 402 0.19 11.63 -6.17
C VAL A 402 -0.22 11.10 -4.80
N PRO A 403 -1.22 11.70 -4.12
CA PRO A 403 -1.69 11.20 -2.82
C PRO A 403 -2.48 9.88 -2.93
N ARG A 404 -3.06 9.58 -4.10
CA ARG A 404 -3.97 8.42 -4.31
C ARG A 404 -3.81 7.78 -5.68
N ASN A 405 -4.01 6.46 -5.77
CA ASN A 405 -3.91 5.69 -7.02
C ASN A 405 -4.81 6.22 -8.15
N LYS A 406 -6.05 6.63 -7.82
CA LYS A 406 -6.97 7.17 -8.83
C LYS A 406 -6.40 8.39 -9.55
N ARG A 407 -5.75 9.30 -8.80
CA ARG A 407 -5.08 10.47 -9.39
C ARG A 407 -3.91 10.06 -10.29
N GLY A 408 -3.17 9.03 -9.88
CA GLY A 408 -2.11 8.44 -10.72
C GLY A 408 -2.65 7.89 -12.03
N THR A 409 -3.81 7.25 -12.02
CA THR A 409 -4.45 6.76 -13.25
C THR A 409 -4.83 7.91 -14.21
N ASP A 410 -5.33 9.04 -13.70
CA ASP A 410 -5.64 10.22 -14.53
C ASP A 410 -4.38 10.72 -15.25
N ILE A 411 -3.22 10.76 -14.56
CA ILE A 411 -1.91 11.13 -15.12
C ILE A 411 -1.47 10.13 -16.19
N VAL A 412 -1.51 8.82 -15.89
CA VAL A 412 -1.11 7.76 -16.82
C VAL A 412 -1.90 7.82 -18.11
N ASN A 413 -3.22 8.03 -18.04
CA ASN A 413 -4.07 8.17 -19.21
C ASN A 413 -3.63 9.38 -20.07
N LYS A 414 -3.27 10.50 -19.42
CA LYS A 414 -2.84 11.71 -20.14
C LYS A 414 -1.45 11.57 -20.74
N LEU A 415 -0.50 10.90 -20.06
CA LEU A 415 0.82 10.57 -20.61
C LEU A 415 0.69 9.68 -21.86
N LYS A 416 -0.19 8.67 -21.80
CA LYS A 416 -0.49 7.78 -22.93
C LYS A 416 -1.07 8.57 -24.12
N GLU A 417 -2.04 9.44 -23.89
CA GLU A 417 -2.65 10.29 -24.90
C GLU A 417 -1.61 11.18 -25.60
N ARG A 418 -0.64 11.71 -24.84
CA ARG A 418 0.45 12.56 -25.33
C ARG A 418 1.65 11.77 -25.88
N LYS A 419 1.62 10.43 -25.85
CA LYS A 419 2.72 9.55 -26.28
C LYS A 419 4.04 9.82 -25.57
N ILE A 420 3.98 10.19 -24.28
CA ILE A 420 5.16 10.38 -23.42
C ILE A 420 5.47 9.04 -22.76
N ASP A 421 6.74 8.61 -22.82
CA ASP A 421 7.19 7.37 -22.16
C ASP A 421 7.04 7.44 -20.64
N TYR A 422 6.39 6.45 -20.05
CA TYR A 422 6.15 6.40 -18.62
C TYR A 422 6.34 5.00 -18.03
N VAL A 423 6.47 4.98 -16.71
CA VAL A 423 6.46 3.75 -15.89
C VAL A 423 5.40 3.92 -14.81
N GLU A 424 4.48 3.00 -14.74
CA GLU A 424 3.40 3.02 -13.77
C GLU A 424 3.80 2.23 -12.51
N TYR A 425 4.05 2.94 -11.42
CA TYR A 425 4.38 2.39 -10.11
C TYR A 425 3.22 2.63 -9.12
N LEU A 426 2.00 2.19 -9.53
CA LEU A 426 0.75 2.25 -8.78
C LEU A 426 0.33 0.87 -8.25
N ALA A 427 -0.83 0.75 -7.62
CA ALA A 427 -1.31 -0.52 -7.06
C ALA A 427 -1.48 -1.61 -8.12
N SER A 428 -1.97 -1.26 -9.34
CA SER A 428 -1.93 -2.11 -10.52
C SER A 428 -1.65 -1.26 -11.77
N THR A 429 -1.01 -1.87 -12.78
CA THR A 429 -0.71 -1.16 -14.03
C THR A 429 -1.94 -1.06 -14.94
N SER A 430 -1.97 -0.08 -15.84
CA SER A 430 -3.03 0.07 -16.85
C SER A 430 -3.15 -1.18 -17.73
N THR A 431 -2.02 -1.79 -18.08
CA THR A 431 -1.97 -3.03 -18.87
C THR A 431 -2.60 -4.19 -18.09
N THR A 432 -2.25 -4.35 -16.80
CA THR A 432 -2.86 -5.38 -15.94
C THR A 432 -4.37 -5.19 -15.83
N ARG A 433 -4.83 -3.95 -15.62
CA ARG A 433 -6.27 -3.64 -15.55
C ARG A 433 -6.98 -3.92 -16.87
N ALA A 434 -6.36 -3.56 -18.00
CA ALA A 434 -6.93 -3.81 -19.32
C ALA A 434 -7.03 -5.32 -19.61
N ALA A 435 -5.98 -6.09 -19.31
CA ALA A 435 -5.98 -7.54 -19.48
C ALA A 435 -7.01 -8.23 -18.56
N ALA A 436 -7.06 -7.87 -17.27
CA ALA A 436 -8.04 -8.40 -16.33
C ALA A 436 -9.48 -8.03 -16.73
N GLY A 437 -9.70 -6.79 -17.19
CA GLY A 437 -11.01 -6.32 -17.66
C GLY A 437 -11.45 -7.03 -18.95
N ALA A 438 -10.54 -7.26 -19.88
CA ALA A 438 -10.85 -8.01 -21.11
C ALA A 438 -11.25 -9.45 -20.82
N LEU A 439 -10.44 -10.17 -20.05
CA LEU A 439 -10.71 -11.56 -19.64
C LEU A 439 -11.96 -11.63 -18.74
N GLY A 440 -12.15 -10.67 -17.84
CA GLY A 440 -13.33 -10.58 -16.98
C GLY A 440 -14.63 -10.43 -17.77
N ASN A 441 -14.65 -9.65 -18.86
CA ASN A 441 -15.84 -9.53 -19.73
C ASN A 441 -16.14 -10.87 -20.47
N LEU A 442 -15.11 -11.59 -20.91
CA LEU A 442 -15.32 -12.92 -21.51
C LEU A 442 -15.89 -13.92 -20.50
N LEU A 443 -15.29 -14.00 -19.30
CA LEU A 443 -15.80 -14.90 -18.25
C LEU A 443 -17.23 -14.53 -17.83
N ALA A 444 -17.55 -13.23 -17.77
CA ALA A 444 -18.91 -12.76 -17.46
C ALA A 444 -19.93 -13.22 -18.50
N PHE A 445 -19.56 -13.26 -19.77
CA PHE A 445 -20.39 -13.81 -20.83
C PHE A 445 -20.48 -15.35 -20.73
N LEU A 446 -19.36 -16.05 -20.53
CA LEU A 446 -19.35 -17.50 -20.38
C LEU A 446 -20.15 -17.97 -19.16
N SER A 447 -20.28 -17.15 -18.13
CA SER A 447 -21.12 -17.42 -16.95
C SER A 447 -22.62 -17.21 -17.21
N ASP A 448 -22.96 -16.41 -18.23
CA ASP A 448 -24.35 -16.13 -18.63
C ASP A 448 -24.40 -15.89 -20.16
N PRO A 449 -24.36 -16.96 -20.95
CA PRO A 449 -24.21 -16.90 -22.40
C PRO A 449 -25.49 -16.48 -23.14
N THR A 450 -26.60 -16.29 -22.42
CA THR A 450 -27.87 -15.84 -22.99
C THR A 450 -28.01 -14.31 -23.07
N SER A 451 -27.06 -13.59 -22.45
CA SER A 451 -27.09 -12.12 -22.37
C SER A 451 -26.50 -11.46 -23.61
N SER A 452 -27.34 -10.85 -24.46
CA SER A 452 -26.91 -10.06 -25.62
C SER A 452 -26.07 -8.84 -25.23
N THR A 453 -26.34 -8.23 -24.07
CA THR A 453 -25.54 -7.14 -23.53
C THR A 453 -24.12 -7.58 -23.18
N LYS A 454 -23.93 -8.75 -22.57
CA LYS A 454 -22.60 -9.30 -22.28
C LYS A 454 -21.91 -9.71 -23.59
N LEU A 455 -22.61 -10.30 -24.53
CA LEU A 455 -22.07 -10.67 -25.84
C LEU A 455 -21.58 -9.44 -26.62
N SER A 456 -22.35 -8.35 -26.61
CA SER A 456 -21.95 -7.07 -27.20
C SER A 456 -20.63 -6.55 -26.62
N ARG A 457 -20.47 -6.61 -25.28
CA ARG A 457 -19.22 -6.23 -24.61
C ARG A 457 -18.04 -7.13 -24.99
N VAL A 458 -18.28 -8.43 -25.17
CA VAL A 458 -17.27 -9.37 -25.64
C VAL A 458 -16.80 -9.01 -27.05
N TYR A 459 -17.71 -8.61 -27.95
CA TYR A 459 -17.36 -8.11 -29.27
C TYR A 459 -16.46 -6.86 -29.19
N GLU A 460 -16.83 -5.89 -28.37
CA GLU A 460 -16.03 -4.68 -28.14
C GLU A 460 -14.62 -4.99 -27.59
N VAL A 461 -14.49 -6.04 -26.77
CA VAL A 461 -13.21 -6.52 -26.25
C VAL A 461 -12.40 -7.21 -27.34
N TRP A 462 -13.03 -8.02 -28.17
CA TRP A 462 -12.38 -8.71 -29.29
C TRP A 462 -11.82 -7.72 -30.31
N ARG A 463 -12.60 -6.70 -30.68
CA ARG A 463 -12.20 -5.64 -31.61
C ARG A 463 -11.60 -4.41 -30.96
N ARG A 464 -11.05 -4.54 -29.72
CA ARG A 464 -10.53 -3.40 -28.97
C ARG A 464 -9.45 -2.57 -29.70
N ALA A 465 -8.67 -3.19 -30.61
CA ALA A 465 -7.68 -2.49 -31.42
C ALA A 465 -8.30 -1.48 -32.40
N TRP A 466 -9.56 -1.70 -32.81
CA TRP A 466 -10.28 -0.80 -33.69
C TRP A 466 -10.69 0.53 -33.07
N ARG A 467 -10.57 0.65 -31.74
CA ARG A 467 -10.90 1.89 -31.01
C ARG A 467 -9.98 3.07 -31.36
N GLU A 468 -8.79 2.81 -31.90
CA GLU A 468 -7.81 3.82 -32.26
C GLU A 468 -8.08 4.44 -33.66
N ASP A 469 -8.82 3.75 -34.53
CA ASP A 469 -9.23 4.23 -35.84
C ASP A 469 -10.70 4.69 -35.82
N PRO A 470 -11.01 5.97 -36.10
CA PRO A 470 -12.37 6.50 -36.07
C PRO A 470 -13.37 5.77 -37.00
N ALA A 471 -12.92 5.27 -38.15
CA ALA A 471 -13.78 4.57 -39.12
C ALA A 471 -14.09 3.14 -38.61
N GLN A 472 -13.08 2.40 -38.14
CA GLN A 472 -13.23 1.09 -37.59
C GLN A 472 -14.03 1.13 -36.28
N LYS A 473 -13.84 2.17 -35.47
CA LYS A 473 -14.64 2.36 -34.25
C LYS A 473 -16.12 2.51 -34.56
N LYS A 474 -16.48 3.39 -35.53
CA LYS A 474 -17.88 3.58 -35.94
C LYS A 474 -18.51 2.29 -36.42
N PHE A 475 -17.77 1.49 -37.19
CA PHE A 475 -18.21 0.19 -37.65
C PHE A 475 -18.41 -0.80 -36.48
N SER A 476 -17.44 -0.86 -35.57
CA SER A 476 -17.55 -1.69 -34.36
C SER A 476 -18.72 -1.29 -33.45
N ASP A 477 -18.96 0.02 -33.29
CA ASP A 477 -20.08 0.54 -32.49
C ASP A 477 -21.43 0.10 -33.11
N HIS A 478 -21.56 0.11 -34.44
CA HIS A 478 -22.73 -0.37 -35.16
C HIS A 478 -22.98 -1.89 -34.91
N ILE A 479 -21.94 -2.71 -35.10
CA ILE A 479 -22.03 -4.17 -34.86
C ILE A 479 -22.40 -4.45 -33.38
N SER A 480 -21.77 -3.75 -32.44
CA SER A 480 -22.06 -3.87 -31.01
C SER A 480 -23.52 -3.56 -30.68
N GLU A 481 -24.09 -2.54 -31.34
CA GLU A 481 -25.51 -2.17 -31.19
C GLU A 481 -26.44 -3.24 -31.78
N LEU A 482 -26.11 -3.81 -32.94
CA LEU A 482 -26.88 -4.92 -33.54
C LEU A 482 -26.90 -6.15 -32.62
N ILE A 483 -25.75 -6.57 -32.09
CA ILE A 483 -25.66 -7.69 -31.15
C ILE A 483 -26.51 -7.42 -29.90
N ARG A 484 -26.52 -6.20 -29.40
CA ARG A 484 -27.33 -5.83 -28.22
C ARG A 484 -28.81 -5.92 -28.47
N LYS A 485 -29.25 -5.72 -29.70
CA LYS A 485 -30.65 -5.84 -30.13
C LYS A 485 -31.08 -7.29 -30.44
N CYS A 486 -30.14 -8.25 -30.47
CA CYS A 486 -30.46 -9.67 -30.64
C CYS A 486 -31.33 -10.16 -29.47
N ALA A 487 -32.56 -10.51 -29.74
CA ALA A 487 -33.54 -10.90 -28.74
C ALA A 487 -33.22 -12.23 -28.06
N ALA A 488 -32.63 -13.17 -28.79
CA ALA A 488 -32.23 -14.47 -28.30
C ALA A 488 -30.85 -14.82 -28.83
N VAL A 489 -29.83 -14.83 -27.98
CA VAL A 489 -28.44 -15.09 -28.36
C VAL A 489 -28.25 -16.47 -29.00
N GLU A 490 -29.09 -17.42 -28.63
CA GLU A 490 -29.08 -18.78 -29.19
C GLU A 490 -29.38 -18.79 -30.70
N THR A 491 -30.24 -17.90 -31.22
CA THR A 491 -30.56 -17.80 -32.64
C THR A 491 -29.37 -17.26 -33.47
N PHE A 492 -28.46 -16.58 -32.83
CA PHE A 492 -27.19 -16.14 -33.43
C PHE A 492 -26.09 -17.20 -33.31
N LEU A 493 -25.91 -17.77 -32.10
CA LEU A 493 -24.81 -18.70 -31.82
C LEU A 493 -25.07 -20.14 -32.24
N ALA A 494 -26.33 -20.59 -32.30
CA ALA A 494 -26.73 -21.95 -32.67
C ALA A 494 -28.02 -21.90 -33.52
N PRO A 495 -27.98 -21.28 -34.73
CA PRO A 495 -29.17 -21.10 -35.55
C PRO A 495 -29.81 -22.42 -35.92
N ARG A 496 -31.13 -22.38 -36.00
CA ARG A 496 -31.97 -23.48 -36.51
C ARG A 496 -32.64 -23.02 -37.80
N PRO A 497 -33.11 -23.92 -38.67
CA PRO A 497 -33.71 -23.52 -39.95
C PRO A 497 -34.84 -22.48 -39.83
N ASP A 498 -35.58 -22.51 -38.70
CA ASP A 498 -36.71 -21.62 -38.46
C ASP A 498 -36.37 -20.42 -37.55
N HIS A 499 -35.12 -20.33 -37.05
CA HIS A 499 -34.65 -19.32 -36.08
C HIS A 499 -33.18 -19.01 -36.33
N ASP A 500 -32.90 -18.18 -37.31
CA ASP A 500 -31.54 -17.70 -37.67
C ASP A 500 -31.52 -16.18 -37.68
N TRP A 501 -30.97 -15.57 -36.61
CA TRP A 501 -30.91 -14.12 -36.47
C TRP A 501 -30.07 -13.46 -37.58
N LEU A 502 -29.02 -14.10 -38.10
CA LEU A 502 -28.25 -13.56 -39.24
C LEU A 502 -29.08 -13.50 -40.52
N ALA A 503 -29.91 -14.51 -40.76
CA ALA A 503 -30.84 -14.48 -41.88
C ALA A 503 -31.89 -13.37 -41.74
N ASP A 504 -32.37 -13.11 -40.51
CA ASP A 504 -33.37 -12.06 -40.23
C ASP A 504 -32.85 -10.67 -40.55
N ILE A 505 -31.54 -10.39 -40.29
CA ILE A 505 -30.94 -9.06 -40.52
C ILE A 505 -30.27 -8.94 -41.91
N ALA A 506 -30.19 -10.03 -42.70
CA ALA A 506 -29.50 -10.02 -43.99
C ALA A 506 -30.15 -9.09 -45.04
N GLU A 507 -31.46 -8.78 -44.90
CA GLU A 507 -32.16 -7.84 -45.76
C GLU A 507 -31.86 -6.38 -45.46
N THR A 508 -31.40 -6.06 -44.24
CA THR A 508 -31.20 -4.71 -43.75
C THR A 508 -29.73 -4.30 -43.62
N GLU A 509 -28.83 -5.28 -43.52
CA GLU A 509 -27.42 -5.04 -43.25
C GLU A 509 -26.53 -5.39 -44.49
N SER A 510 -25.36 -4.76 -44.55
CA SER A 510 -24.41 -5.03 -45.63
C SER A 510 -23.69 -6.35 -45.49
N GLU A 511 -23.23 -6.93 -46.63
CA GLU A 511 -22.47 -8.18 -46.63
C GLU A 511 -21.23 -8.14 -45.72
N ILE A 512 -20.57 -6.96 -45.62
CA ILE A 512 -19.40 -6.77 -44.73
C ILE A 512 -19.80 -6.95 -43.26
N VAL A 513 -20.98 -6.45 -42.87
CA VAL A 513 -21.52 -6.60 -41.50
C VAL A 513 -21.84 -8.05 -41.20
N LEU A 514 -22.44 -8.76 -42.15
CA LEU A 514 -22.77 -10.16 -41.99
C LEU A 514 -21.53 -11.04 -41.85
N LEU A 515 -20.52 -10.83 -42.70
CA LEU A 515 -19.21 -11.51 -42.61
C LEU A 515 -18.53 -11.31 -41.26
N GLU A 516 -18.53 -10.09 -40.77
CA GLU A 516 -17.96 -9.75 -39.45
C GLU A 516 -18.70 -10.45 -38.31
N LEU A 517 -20.03 -10.51 -38.36
CA LEU A 517 -20.86 -11.23 -37.39
C LEU A 517 -20.65 -12.74 -37.45
N GLU A 518 -20.51 -13.31 -38.68
CA GLU A 518 -20.18 -14.72 -38.84
C GLU A 518 -18.84 -15.08 -38.23
N ASP A 519 -17.80 -14.28 -38.46
CA ASP A 519 -16.48 -14.50 -37.88
C ASP A 519 -16.50 -14.38 -36.35
N PHE A 520 -17.26 -13.40 -35.83
CA PHE A 520 -17.48 -13.28 -34.39
C PHE A 520 -18.23 -14.49 -33.84
N CYS A 521 -19.27 -14.97 -34.52
CA CYS A 521 -20.00 -16.18 -34.11
C CYS A 521 -19.09 -17.41 -34.04
N LYS A 522 -18.19 -17.62 -35.02
CA LYS A 522 -17.22 -18.73 -35.03
C LYS A 522 -16.33 -18.71 -33.80
N ILE A 523 -15.77 -17.53 -33.47
CA ILE A 523 -14.86 -17.41 -32.32
C ILE A 523 -15.58 -17.56 -30.98
N VAL A 524 -16.78 -17.01 -30.85
CA VAL A 524 -17.59 -17.17 -29.63
C VAL A 524 -17.98 -18.61 -29.37
N ARG A 525 -18.35 -19.38 -30.41
CA ARG A 525 -18.63 -20.81 -30.29
C ARG A 525 -17.41 -21.60 -29.79
N ARG A 526 -16.21 -21.24 -30.25
CA ARG A 526 -14.95 -21.82 -29.73
C ARG A 526 -14.76 -21.49 -28.27
N TRP A 527 -15.00 -20.24 -27.84
CA TRP A 527 -14.89 -19.85 -26.45
C TRP A 527 -15.91 -20.55 -25.54
N LEU A 528 -17.15 -20.73 -25.98
CA LEU A 528 -18.15 -21.49 -25.24
C LEU A 528 -17.70 -22.95 -25.00
N GLY A 529 -16.97 -23.54 -25.95
CA GLY A 529 -16.37 -24.89 -25.79
C GLY A 529 -15.31 -24.94 -24.69
N THR A 530 -14.70 -23.81 -24.31
CA THR A 530 -13.71 -23.76 -23.21
C THR A 530 -14.33 -23.78 -21.82
N ALA A 531 -15.64 -23.54 -21.68
CA ALA A 531 -16.34 -23.52 -20.39
C ALA A 531 -16.26 -24.84 -19.59
N LEU A 532 -15.88 -25.92 -20.23
CA LEU A 532 -15.65 -27.22 -19.59
C LEU A 532 -14.22 -27.41 -19.07
N LEU A 533 -13.30 -26.50 -19.40
CA LEU A 533 -11.91 -26.57 -18.95
C LEU A 533 -11.77 -26.01 -17.51
N PRO A 534 -10.74 -26.45 -16.76
CA PRO A 534 -10.32 -25.74 -15.55
C PRO A 534 -10.08 -24.26 -15.84
N VAL A 535 -10.38 -23.40 -14.88
CA VAL A 535 -10.40 -21.92 -15.05
C VAL A 535 -9.09 -21.36 -15.60
N ASP A 536 -7.96 -21.90 -15.18
CA ASP A 536 -6.64 -21.51 -15.67
C ASP A 536 -6.44 -21.86 -17.16
N GLN A 537 -6.82 -23.05 -17.57
CA GLN A 537 -6.74 -23.50 -18.98
C GLN A 537 -7.72 -22.73 -19.85
N MET A 538 -8.93 -22.50 -19.36
CA MET A 538 -9.93 -21.65 -20.02
C MET A 538 -9.37 -20.26 -20.25
N LEU A 539 -8.83 -19.60 -19.21
CA LEU A 539 -8.27 -18.25 -19.31
C LEU A 539 -7.13 -18.16 -20.33
N LEU A 540 -6.22 -19.15 -20.32
CA LEU A 540 -5.10 -19.19 -21.24
C LEU A 540 -5.55 -19.38 -22.70
N THR A 541 -6.57 -20.20 -22.93
CA THR A 541 -7.14 -20.39 -24.27
C THR A 541 -7.80 -19.10 -24.77
N LEU A 542 -8.57 -18.42 -23.92
CA LEU A 542 -9.19 -17.13 -24.27
C LEU A 542 -8.13 -16.06 -24.53
N ALA A 543 -7.05 -16.05 -23.74
CA ALA A 543 -5.97 -15.08 -23.87
C ALA A 543 -5.21 -15.19 -25.20
N GLN A 544 -5.00 -16.41 -25.71
CA GLN A 544 -4.34 -16.62 -27.00
C GLN A 544 -5.11 -16.03 -28.18
N ASP A 545 -6.43 -15.95 -28.08
CA ASP A 545 -7.27 -15.34 -29.11
C ASP A 545 -7.38 -13.80 -28.96
N LEU A 546 -7.17 -13.31 -27.75
CA LEU A 546 -7.32 -11.87 -27.44
C LEU A 546 -6.03 -11.08 -27.52
N PHE A 547 -4.90 -11.68 -27.15
CA PHE A 547 -3.65 -10.98 -26.97
C PHE A 547 -2.59 -11.45 -27.96
N THR A 548 -1.98 -10.51 -28.64
CA THR A 548 -0.86 -10.77 -29.58
C THR A 548 0.49 -10.42 -28.94
N GLU A 549 0.49 -9.51 -27.97
CA GLU A 549 1.72 -9.03 -27.33
C GLU A 549 2.20 -10.02 -26.25
N PRO A 550 3.52 -10.36 -26.23
CA PRO A 550 4.09 -11.27 -25.22
C PRO A 550 3.86 -10.83 -23.78
N THR A 551 3.84 -9.53 -23.52
CA THR A 551 3.58 -8.94 -22.19
C THR A 551 2.15 -9.22 -21.72
N ASP A 552 1.15 -9.08 -22.60
CA ASP A 552 -0.25 -9.33 -22.27
C ASP A 552 -0.50 -10.84 -22.05
N LEU A 553 0.14 -11.70 -22.83
CA LEU A 553 0.08 -13.16 -22.66
C LEU A 553 0.72 -13.59 -21.32
N ALA A 554 1.84 -12.99 -20.96
CA ALA A 554 2.48 -13.24 -19.67
C ALA A 554 1.62 -12.77 -18.49
N LEU A 555 0.91 -11.64 -18.62
CA LEU A 555 -0.08 -11.18 -17.65
C LEU A 555 -1.26 -12.14 -17.54
N ALA A 556 -1.80 -12.58 -18.68
CA ALA A 556 -2.90 -13.55 -18.70
C ALA A 556 -2.50 -14.87 -18.03
N HIS A 557 -1.27 -15.35 -18.23
CA HIS A 557 -0.73 -16.52 -17.54
C HIS A 557 -0.73 -16.36 -16.03
N LYS A 558 -0.31 -15.20 -15.50
CA LYS A 558 -0.33 -14.94 -14.06
C LYS A 558 -1.75 -14.78 -13.52
N LEU A 559 -2.66 -14.15 -14.26
CA LEU A 559 -4.08 -14.10 -13.89
C LEU A 559 -4.69 -15.50 -13.82
N ALA A 560 -4.30 -16.40 -14.75
CA ALA A 560 -4.72 -17.79 -14.75
C ALA A 560 -4.24 -18.54 -13.50
N ILE A 561 -2.97 -18.36 -13.10
CA ILE A 561 -2.43 -18.94 -11.86
C ILE A 561 -3.20 -18.46 -10.64
N VAL A 562 -3.46 -17.14 -10.54
CA VAL A 562 -4.22 -16.55 -9.43
C VAL A 562 -5.63 -17.12 -9.38
N LEU A 563 -6.36 -17.16 -10.49
CA LEU A 563 -7.71 -17.71 -10.51
C LEU A 563 -7.76 -19.21 -10.20
N ARG A 564 -6.77 -19.97 -10.65
CA ARG A 564 -6.64 -21.40 -10.29
C ARG A 564 -6.45 -21.56 -8.79
N GLN A 565 -5.59 -20.74 -8.18
CA GLN A 565 -5.39 -20.79 -6.73
C GLN A 565 -6.68 -20.44 -6.00
N VAL A 566 -7.37 -19.36 -6.40
CA VAL A 566 -8.67 -18.98 -5.84
C VAL A 566 -9.71 -20.11 -6.00
N ALA A 567 -9.76 -20.77 -7.15
CA ALA A 567 -10.68 -21.88 -7.37
C ALA A 567 -10.34 -23.11 -6.53
N ASN A 568 -9.06 -23.35 -6.21
CA ASN A 568 -8.64 -24.41 -5.30
C ASN A 568 -8.96 -24.08 -3.84
N ASP A 569 -8.81 -22.83 -3.45
CA ASP A 569 -9.09 -22.32 -2.10
C ASP A 569 -10.62 -22.27 -1.83
N HIS A 570 -11.42 -22.08 -2.90
CA HIS A 570 -12.87 -21.96 -2.88
C HIS A 570 -13.53 -22.97 -3.83
N THR A 571 -13.54 -24.21 -3.44
CA THR A 571 -14.08 -25.32 -4.27
C THR A 571 -15.57 -25.22 -4.59
N GLU A 572 -16.32 -24.43 -3.80
CA GLU A 572 -17.73 -24.11 -3.99
C GLU A 572 -17.97 -23.00 -5.03
N TRP A 573 -16.94 -22.16 -5.34
CA TRP A 573 -17.08 -21.10 -6.33
C TRP A 573 -17.26 -21.63 -7.74
N ARG A 574 -18.06 -20.89 -8.48
CA ARG A 574 -18.31 -21.14 -9.90
C ARG A 574 -17.79 -19.96 -10.72
N LEU A 575 -18.01 -19.99 -11.99
CA LEU A 575 -17.52 -18.98 -12.93
C LEU A 575 -17.96 -17.54 -12.59
N PRO A 576 -19.18 -17.27 -12.08
CA PRO A 576 -19.58 -15.92 -11.67
C PRO A 576 -18.72 -15.32 -10.56
N GLU A 577 -18.40 -16.09 -9.52
CA GLU A 577 -17.58 -15.63 -8.38
C GLU A 577 -16.15 -15.38 -8.84
N LEU A 578 -15.56 -16.30 -9.62
CA LEU A 578 -14.23 -16.16 -10.21
C LEU A 578 -14.14 -14.96 -11.17
N THR A 579 -15.22 -14.65 -11.89
CA THR A 579 -15.31 -13.46 -12.75
C THR A 579 -15.25 -12.18 -11.92
N THR A 580 -15.89 -12.16 -10.75
CA THR A 580 -15.88 -11.03 -9.84
C THR A 580 -14.47 -10.70 -9.38
N GLU A 581 -13.62 -11.71 -9.16
CA GLU A 581 -12.22 -11.53 -8.76
C GLU A 581 -11.40 -10.79 -9.84
N LEU A 582 -11.58 -11.12 -11.12
CA LEU A 582 -10.97 -10.33 -12.20
C LEU A 582 -11.51 -8.91 -12.27
N GLY A 583 -12.79 -8.70 -11.95
CA GLY A 583 -13.40 -7.38 -11.87
C GLY A 583 -12.76 -6.49 -10.80
N VAL A 584 -12.40 -7.05 -9.65
CA VAL A 584 -11.69 -6.36 -8.57
C VAL A 584 -10.29 -5.89 -9.03
N ILE A 585 -9.56 -6.74 -9.75
CA ILE A 585 -8.24 -6.40 -10.33
C ILE A 585 -8.41 -5.30 -11.40
N ALA A 586 -9.39 -5.43 -12.28
CA ALA A 586 -9.66 -4.48 -13.35
C ALA A 586 -10.04 -3.07 -12.83
N LYS A 587 -10.76 -2.99 -11.70
CA LYS A 587 -11.13 -1.72 -11.07
C LYS A 587 -10.03 -1.10 -10.21
N ASN A 588 -8.89 -1.76 -10.07
CA ASN A 588 -7.78 -1.32 -9.20
C ASN A 588 -8.18 -1.25 -7.71
N GLU A 589 -9.14 -2.06 -7.30
CA GLU A 589 -9.60 -2.15 -5.90
C GLU A 589 -8.63 -2.94 -5.03
N ARG A 590 -7.80 -3.81 -5.65
CA ARG A 590 -6.77 -4.61 -4.97
C ARG A 590 -5.43 -4.56 -5.70
N ARG A 591 -4.36 -4.71 -4.92
CA ARG A 591 -2.99 -4.84 -5.44
C ARG A 591 -2.84 -6.19 -6.13
N PHE A 592 -2.51 -6.17 -7.42
CA PHE A 592 -2.12 -7.37 -8.16
C PHE A 592 -0.60 -7.48 -8.15
N LEU A 593 -0.06 -8.39 -7.36
CA LEU A 593 1.38 -8.68 -7.27
C LEU A 593 1.81 -9.58 -8.45
N GLY A 594 1.68 -9.08 -9.64
CA GLY A 594 1.86 -9.91 -10.82
C GLY A 594 3.18 -9.74 -11.57
N PHE A 595 3.64 -8.53 -11.78
CA PHE A 595 4.85 -8.18 -12.52
C PHE A 595 5.42 -6.82 -12.08
N SER A 596 5.10 -6.37 -10.88
CA SER A 596 5.83 -5.22 -10.40
C SER A 596 7.25 -5.66 -10.08
N SER A 597 8.21 -4.86 -10.49
CA SER A 597 9.58 -4.87 -10.00
C SER A 597 9.68 -4.80 -8.45
N ASP A 598 8.56 -4.88 -7.75
CA ASP A 598 8.47 -4.82 -6.29
C ASP A 598 9.13 -6.03 -5.61
N ASP A 599 9.13 -7.21 -6.25
CA ASP A 599 9.82 -8.39 -5.71
C ASP A 599 11.35 -8.31 -5.86
N SER A 600 11.86 -7.45 -6.78
CA SER A 600 13.29 -7.23 -7.00
C SER A 600 13.79 -5.84 -6.55
N GLY A 601 12.90 -5.00 -5.98
CA GLY A 601 13.17 -3.60 -5.65
C GLY A 601 13.08 -2.68 -6.88
N PHE A 602 12.24 -1.64 -6.79
CA PHE A 602 12.13 -0.63 -7.85
C PHE A 602 13.36 0.28 -7.84
N ASP A 603 14.06 0.37 -8.98
CA ASP A 603 15.24 1.22 -9.15
C ASP A 603 14.94 2.36 -10.12
N PRO A 604 14.76 3.61 -9.64
CA PRO A 604 14.55 4.77 -10.51
C PRO A 604 15.64 4.96 -11.58
N ALA A 605 16.88 4.59 -11.28
CA ALA A 605 18.00 4.80 -12.21
C ALA A 605 17.89 3.99 -13.51
N ARG A 606 17.10 2.90 -13.50
CA ARG A 606 16.81 2.09 -14.70
C ARG A 606 15.77 2.74 -15.61
N HIS A 607 15.14 3.82 -15.17
CA HIS A 607 14.02 4.48 -15.86
C HIS A 607 14.33 5.93 -16.21
N LYS A 608 15.61 6.26 -16.47
CA LYS A 608 16.01 7.57 -16.98
C LYS A 608 15.30 7.90 -18.27
N GLY A 609 14.92 9.16 -18.46
CA GLY A 609 14.19 9.63 -19.64
C GLY A 609 12.72 9.16 -19.71
N LYS A 610 12.20 8.46 -18.69
CA LYS A 610 10.79 8.03 -18.56
C LYS A 610 10.17 8.64 -17.33
N VAL A 611 8.87 8.95 -17.40
CA VAL A 611 8.11 9.51 -16.28
C VAL A 611 7.62 8.41 -15.37
N VAL A 612 8.10 8.35 -14.14
CA VAL A 612 7.57 7.43 -13.13
C VAL A 612 6.33 8.05 -12.49
N VAL A 613 5.20 7.34 -12.51
CA VAL A 613 3.97 7.74 -11.81
C VAL A 613 3.76 6.84 -10.59
N SER A 614 3.77 7.45 -9.41
CA SER A 614 3.67 6.71 -8.16
C SER A 614 2.82 7.43 -7.12
N THR A 615 2.35 6.70 -6.09
CA THR A 615 1.83 7.36 -4.90
C THR A 615 2.97 7.81 -3.98
N MET A 616 2.73 8.86 -3.18
CA MET A 616 3.73 9.35 -2.22
C MET A 616 4.15 8.26 -1.21
N HIS A 617 3.23 7.37 -0.82
CA HIS A 617 3.53 6.23 0.07
C HIS A 617 4.52 5.25 -0.56
N LYS A 618 4.30 4.87 -1.83
CA LYS A 618 5.21 3.96 -2.54
C LYS A 618 6.57 4.58 -2.88
N ALA A 619 6.63 5.91 -2.90
CA ALA A 619 7.87 6.65 -3.13
C ALA A 619 8.82 6.63 -1.92
N LYS A 620 8.38 6.13 -0.74
CA LYS A 620 9.26 5.99 0.44
C LYS A 620 10.48 5.14 0.10
N GLY A 621 11.66 5.59 0.49
CA GLY A 621 12.94 4.94 0.18
C GLY A 621 13.53 5.27 -1.20
N LEU A 622 12.72 5.76 -2.16
CA LEU A 622 13.15 6.10 -3.51
C LEU A 622 13.56 7.58 -3.64
N GLU A 623 14.20 7.94 -4.76
CA GLU A 623 14.61 9.32 -5.06
C GLU A 623 14.71 9.56 -6.56
N TRP A 624 14.46 10.79 -7.00
CA TRP A 624 14.51 11.21 -8.41
C TRP A 624 15.15 12.59 -8.56
N ASP A 625 15.74 12.85 -9.72
CA ASP A 625 16.32 14.17 -10.01
C ASP A 625 15.25 15.26 -10.03
N ARG A 626 14.07 14.97 -10.61
CA ARG A 626 12.91 15.88 -10.58
C ARG A 626 11.67 15.22 -10.05
N VAL A 627 10.96 15.90 -9.15
CA VAL A 627 9.72 15.40 -8.54
C VAL A 627 8.61 16.43 -8.71
N TYR A 628 7.45 15.97 -9.16
CA TYR A 628 6.18 16.68 -9.12
C TYR A 628 5.33 16.13 -7.96
N LEU A 629 5.02 16.97 -6.97
CA LEU A 629 4.05 16.64 -5.92
C LEU A 629 2.71 17.26 -6.30
N MET A 630 1.74 16.42 -6.63
CA MET A 630 0.42 16.87 -7.07
C MET A 630 -0.63 16.80 -5.98
N SER A 631 -1.66 17.63 -6.14
CA SER A 631 -2.87 17.64 -5.30
C SER A 631 -2.56 17.91 -3.82
N VAL A 632 -1.66 18.88 -3.56
CA VAL A 632 -1.34 19.33 -2.19
C VAL A 632 -2.41 20.31 -1.71
N ASN A 633 -3.65 19.83 -1.60
CA ASN A 633 -4.83 20.55 -1.16
C ASN A 633 -5.27 20.11 0.25
N ASN A 634 -6.20 20.83 0.87
CA ASN A 634 -6.69 20.55 2.23
C ASN A 634 -7.49 19.24 2.35
N TYR A 635 -7.98 18.66 1.25
CA TYR A 635 -8.65 17.36 1.25
C TYR A 635 -7.67 16.19 1.39
N ASP A 636 -6.49 16.28 0.76
CA ASP A 636 -5.43 15.28 0.84
C ASP A 636 -4.45 15.54 1.99
N PHE A 637 -4.32 16.81 2.41
CA PHE A 637 -3.45 17.29 3.50
C PHE A 637 -4.22 18.23 4.42
N PRO A 638 -5.18 17.70 5.19
CA PRO A 638 -5.94 18.51 6.15
C PRO A 638 -5.04 19.02 7.26
N SER A 639 -5.47 20.09 7.90
CA SER A 639 -4.75 20.75 8.99
C SER A 639 -5.61 21.01 10.23
N GLY A 640 -6.81 20.42 10.28
CA GLY A 640 -7.75 20.54 11.38
C GLY A 640 -8.78 21.66 11.21
N ASP A 641 -8.82 22.35 10.07
CA ASP A 641 -9.83 23.38 9.81
C ASP A 641 -11.24 22.77 9.86
N MET A 642 -12.23 23.58 10.24
CA MET A 642 -13.64 23.15 10.34
C MET A 642 -14.20 22.65 9.01
N ASN A 643 -13.64 23.07 7.88
CA ASN A 643 -14.03 22.67 6.54
C ASN A 643 -13.26 21.46 6.00
N ASP A 644 -12.29 20.95 6.75
CA ASP A 644 -11.56 19.76 6.34
C ASP A 644 -12.44 18.52 6.35
N ALA A 645 -12.20 17.63 5.41
CA ALA A 645 -12.91 16.36 5.28
C ALA A 645 -11.96 15.20 5.51
N TYR A 646 -12.40 14.23 6.29
CA TYR A 646 -11.62 13.04 6.62
C TYR A 646 -12.24 11.81 5.96
N GLN A 647 -11.40 10.95 5.37
CA GLN A 647 -11.87 9.80 4.58
C GLN A 647 -12.63 8.75 5.39
N SER A 648 -12.26 8.59 6.66
CA SER A 648 -12.90 7.68 7.60
C SER A 648 -14.31 8.13 8.02
N GLU A 649 -14.61 9.43 7.89
CA GLU A 649 -15.93 9.99 8.24
C GLU A 649 -16.89 9.79 7.08
N LYS A 650 -17.95 9.05 7.33
CA LYS A 650 -18.94 8.73 6.29
C LYS A 650 -20.14 9.67 6.40
N TRP A 651 -20.65 10.13 5.26
CA TRP A 651 -21.76 11.07 5.16
C TRP A 651 -23.06 10.57 5.80
N PHE A 652 -23.21 9.26 5.97
CA PHE A 652 -24.39 8.62 6.52
C PHE A 652 -24.27 8.31 8.03
N VAL A 653 -23.10 8.60 8.64
CA VAL A 653 -22.85 8.37 10.06
C VAL A 653 -23.14 9.64 10.86
N ARG A 654 -23.88 9.51 11.97
CA ARG A 654 -24.22 10.63 12.86
C ARG A 654 -22.99 11.32 13.41
N GLY A 655 -23.07 12.64 13.56
CA GLY A 655 -22.00 13.43 14.15
C GLY A 655 -20.66 13.36 13.42
N LYS A 656 -20.62 12.80 12.20
CA LYS A 656 -19.38 12.52 11.46
C LYS A 656 -18.38 11.67 12.27
N LEU A 657 -18.86 10.71 13.05
CA LEU A 657 -18.02 9.79 13.81
C LEU A 657 -17.15 8.94 12.87
N ASN A 658 -15.92 8.74 13.28
CA ASN A 658 -15.07 7.71 12.72
C ASN A 658 -15.33 6.38 13.44
N LEU A 659 -16.20 5.54 12.89
CA LEU A 659 -16.62 4.32 13.57
C LEU A 659 -15.49 3.31 13.77
N GLU A 660 -14.42 3.36 12.97
CA GLU A 660 -13.23 2.53 13.22
C GLU A 660 -12.56 2.96 14.53
N ALA A 661 -12.32 4.25 14.71
CA ALA A 661 -11.73 4.79 15.93
C ALA A 661 -12.62 4.53 17.17
N GLU A 662 -13.93 4.70 17.02
CA GLU A 662 -14.89 4.45 18.09
C GLU A 662 -14.93 2.95 18.47
N ALA A 663 -14.85 2.02 17.50
CA ALA A 663 -14.78 0.59 17.76
C ALA A 663 -13.49 0.22 18.54
N LEU A 664 -12.37 0.84 18.20
CA LEU A 664 -11.11 0.64 18.90
C LEU A 664 -11.13 1.26 20.32
N ALA A 665 -11.81 2.39 20.49
CA ALA A 665 -12.03 2.97 21.84
C ALA A 665 -12.88 2.03 22.69
N GLN A 666 -13.98 1.51 22.16
CA GLN A 666 -14.80 0.53 22.88
C GLN A 666 -14.02 -0.76 23.20
N LEU A 667 -13.16 -1.23 22.30
CA LEU A 667 -12.26 -2.36 22.60
C LEU A 667 -11.35 -2.04 23.78
N ARG A 668 -10.73 -0.86 23.83
CA ARG A 668 -9.86 -0.43 24.94
C ARG A 668 -10.65 -0.25 26.23
N ASN A 669 -11.84 0.36 26.16
CA ASN A 669 -12.75 0.52 27.29
C ASN A 669 -13.11 -0.85 27.91
N ALA A 670 -13.43 -1.87 27.07
CA ALA A 670 -13.68 -3.22 27.56
C ALA A 670 -12.49 -3.84 28.32
N LEU A 671 -11.26 -3.46 27.98
CA LEU A 671 -10.04 -3.94 28.62
C LEU A 671 -9.64 -3.15 29.87
N THR A 672 -10.29 -2.02 30.11
CA THR A 672 -10.01 -1.12 31.24
C THR A 672 -10.96 -1.45 32.41
N THR A 673 -10.40 -1.67 33.58
CA THR A 673 -11.18 -2.06 34.76
C THR A 673 -11.92 -0.90 35.45
N ASN A 674 -11.53 0.34 35.16
CA ASN A 674 -12.08 1.55 35.76
C ASN A 674 -12.86 2.36 34.70
N GLU A 675 -14.17 2.50 34.90
CA GLU A 675 -15.04 3.25 33.99
C GLU A 675 -14.68 4.75 33.85
N PHE A 676 -14.07 5.34 34.87
CA PHE A 676 -13.63 6.73 34.81
C PHE A 676 -12.51 6.97 33.80
N ASP A 677 -11.80 5.90 33.43
CA ASP A 677 -10.75 5.94 32.41
C ASP A 677 -11.29 5.63 31.00
N TRP A 678 -12.61 5.44 30.87
CA TRP A 678 -13.23 5.16 29.57
C TRP A 678 -13.24 6.38 28.68
N GLN A 679 -12.84 6.18 27.43
CA GLN A 679 -12.88 7.20 26.41
C GLN A 679 -14.35 7.40 25.96
N PRO A 680 -14.93 8.60 26.10
CA PRO A 680 -16.29 8.87 25.67
C PRO A 680 -16.42 8.89 24.17
N GLU A 681 -17.63 8.65 23.65
CA GLU A 681 -17.94 8.70 22.23
C GLU A 681 -17.57 10.07 21.62
N GLY A 682 -16.93 10.04 20.46
CA GLY A 682 -16.48 11.21 19.72
C GLY A 682 -15.05 11.65 20.03
N GLU A 683 -14.52 11.32 21.21
CA GLU A 683 -13.12 11.63 21.55
C GLU A 683 -12.13 10.84 20.69
N ALA A 684 -12.42 9.54 20.46
CA ALA A 684 -11.60 8.70 19.56
C ALA A 684 -11.63 9.22 18.13
N THR A 685 -12.74 9.75 17.68
CA THR A 685 -12.87 10.40 16.37
C THR A 685 -11.95 11.63 16.27
N LEU A 686 -11.91 12.48 17.28
CA LEU A 686 -11.04 13.66 17.32
C LEU A 686 -9.56 13.27 17.34
N GLN A 687 -9.21 12.26 18.13
CA GLN A 687 -7.84 11.72 18.16
C GLN A 687 -7.45 11.16 16.79
N ALA A 688 -8.32 10.40 16.14
CA ALA A 688 -8.07 9.85 14.81
C ALA A 688 -7.88 10.93 13.73
N ARG A 689 -8.58 12.08 13.83
CA ARG A 689 -8.33 13.25 12.97
C ARG A 689 -6.92 13.77 13.17
N THR A 690 -6.50 13.93 14.42
CA THR A 690 -5.15 14.41 14.79
C THR A 690 -4.08 13.46 14.25
N ASP A 691 -4.23 12.16 14.45
CA ASP A 691 -3.29 11.14 13.97
C ASP A 691 -3.21 11.14 12.43
N TYR A 692 -4.35 11.29 11.75
CA TYR A 692 -4.40 11.43 10.29
C TYR A 692 -3.66 12.69 9.80
N ILE A 693 -3.86 13.85 10.45
CA ILE A 693 -3.15 15.09 10.11
C ILE A 693 -1.64 14.88 10.29
N ARG A 694 -1.21 14.30 11.41
CA ARG A 694 0.21 14.01 11.68
C ARG A 694 0.82 13.13 10.60
N GLU A 695 0.12 12.06 10.20
CA GLU A 695 0.56 11.17 9.12
C GLU A 695 0.68 11.92 7.79
N ARG A 696 -0.30 12.81 7.47
CA ARG A 696 -0.26 13.60 6.22
C ARG A 696 0.88 14.61 6.19
N LEU A 697 1.24 15.20 7.32
CA LEU A 697 2.42 16.07 7.42
C LEU A 697 3.72 15.29 7.18
N ARG A 698 3.84 14.09 7.76
CA ARG A 698 4.97 13.18 7.48
C ARG A 698 4.99 12.73 6.01
N LEU A 699 3.83 12.45 5.42
CA LEU A 699 3.74 12.09 4.00
C LEU A 699 4.18 13.22 3.09
N LEU A 700 3.86 14.48 3.42
CA LEU A 700 4.35 15.65 2.70
C LEU A 700 5.87 15.78 2.81
N TYR A 701 6.42 15.62 4.02
CA TYR A 701 7.87 15.61 4.24
C TYR A 701 8.57 14.49 3.44
N VAL A 702 8.01 13.28 3.42
CA VAL A 702 8.49 12.20 2.56
C VAL A 702 8.48 12.63 1.11
N GLY A 703 7.40 13.21 0.60
CA GLY A 703 7.29 13.69 -0.77
C GLY A 703 8.37 14.71 -1.13
N LEU A 704 8.57 15.74 -0.29
CA LEU A 704 9.60 16.77 -0.49
C LEU A 704 11.01 16.18 -0.59
N THR A 705 11.33 15.26 0.31
CA THR A 705 12.67 14.64 0.42
C THR A 705 12.94 13.56 -0.63
N ARG A 706 12.03 13.34 -1.60
CA ARG A 706 12.28 12.45 -2.77
C ARG A 706 13.03 13.16 -3.88
N ALA A 707 12.97 14.49 -3.93
CA ALA A 707 13.61 15.28 -4.96
C ALA A 707 15.10 15.49 -4.67
N ARG A 708 15.93 15.28 -5.72
CA ARG A 708 17.37 15.53 -5.65
C ARG A 708 17.72 16.94 -6.15
N ARG A 709 17.15 17.37 -7.28
CA ARG A 709 17.49 18.62 -7.98
C ARG A 709 16.31 19.55 -8.13
N ASP A 710 15.16 19.06 -8.65
CA ASP A 710 14.00 19.89 -8.93
C ASP A 710 12.76 19.38 -8.19
N LEU A 711 12.00 20.31 -7.62
CA LEU A 711 10.74 20.02 -6.95
C LEU A 711 9.66 20.97 -7.46
N VAL A 712 8.55 20.41 -7.94
CA VAL A 712 7.36 21.17 -8.35
C VAL A 712 6.17 20.69 -7.52
N MET A 713 5.52 21.62 -6.81
CA MET A 713 4.32 21.32 -6.03
C MET A 713 3.11 22.02 -6.66
N THR A 714 2.01 21.27 -6.79
CA THR A 714 0.74 21.78 -7.33
C THR A 714 -0.42 21.41 -6.43
N TRP A 715 -1.53 22.13 -6.59
CA TRP A 715 -2.77 21.88 -5.88
C TRP A 715 -3.98 22.12 -6.79
N ASN A 716 -5.13 21.55 -6.43
CA ASN A 716 -6.38 21.70 -7.17
C ASN A 716 -7.58 21.85 -6.24
N THR A 717 -8.69 22.31 -6.81
CA THR A 717 -9.94 22.59 -6.09
C THR A 717 -10.78 21.34 -5.74
N GLY A 718 -10.26 20.15 -6.03
CA GLY A 718 -11.06 18.93 -5.86
C GLY A 718 -12.23 18.82 -6.85
N ARG A 719 -12.93 17.68 -6.82
CA ARG A 719 -14.03 17.40 -7.75
C ARG A 719 -15.25 18.30 -7.55
N ARG A 720 -15.49 18.75 -6.31
CA ARG A 720 -16.62 19.62 -5.97
C ARG A 720 -16.27 21.10 -6.13
N GLY A 721 -15.00 21.42 -6.38
CA GLY A 721 -14.54 22.80 -6.53
C GLY A 721 -14.36 23.57 -5.20
N ASP A 722 -14.45 22.88 -4.06
CA ASP A 722 -14.45 23.43 -2.70
C ASP A 722 -13.11 23.27 -1.97
N SER A 723 -12.17 22.46 -2.50
CA SER A 723 -10.86 22.31 -1.88
C SER A 723 -9.98 23.55 -2.08
N THR A 724 -9.18 23.85 -1.05
CA THR A 724 -8.23 24.95 -1.00
C THR A 724 -6.79 24.43 -0.97
N MET A 725 -5.82 25.31 -1.16
CA MET A 725 -4.41 25.01 -0.92
C MET A 725 -4.24 24.54 0.53
N SER A 726 -3.46 23.48 0.76
CA SER A 726 -3.19 23.03 2.12
C SER A 726 -2.37 24.07 2.92
N LEU A 727 -2.60 24.18 4.23
CA LEU A 727 -1.89 25.11 5.09
C LEU A 727 -0.36 24.94 5.04
N PRO A 728 0.21 23.70 5.10
CA PRO A 728 1.66 23.55 5.00
C PRO A 728 2.21 24.05 3.66
N MET A 729 1.50 23.87 2.53
CA MET A 729 1.95 24.42 1.25
C MET A 729 1.91 25.95 1.26
N ALA A 730 0.86 26.56 1.82
CA ALA A 730 0.75 28.01 1.94
C ALA A 730 1.87 28.59 2.81
N ALA A 731 2.21 27.94 3.91
CA ALA A 731 3.32 28.33 4.79
C ALA A 731 4.68 28.29 4.07
N LEU A 732 4.96 27.21 3.34
CA LEU A 732 6.19 27.07 2.55
C LEU A 732 6.31 28.13 1.44
N ILE A 733 5.21 28.49 0.80
CA ILE A 733 5.17 29.58 -0.18
C ILE A 733 5.48 30.93 0.50
N GLY A 734 4.88 31.20 1.65
CA GLY A 734 5.13 32.42 2.42
C GLY A 734 6.60 32.58 2.83
N TRP A 735 7.20 31.46 3.26
CA TRP A 735 8.63 31.44 3.61
C TRP A 735 9.52 31.72 2.40
N LEU A 736 9.29 31.06 1.24
CA LEU A 736 10.05 31.32 0.01
C LEU A 736 9.97 32.78 -0.46
N ASP A 737 8.81 33.42 -0.28
CA ASP A 737 8.66 34.85 -0.61
C ASP A 737 9.46 35.76 0.32
N GLY A 738 9.54 35.37 1.58
CA GLY A 738 10.39 36.06 2.56
C GLY A 738 11.85 36.00 2.13
N GLN A 739 12.35 34.82 1.76
CA GLN A 739 13.76 34.66 1.33
C GLN A 739 14.07 35.48 0.07
N ARG A 740 13.22 35.46 -0.96
CA ARG A 740 13.42 36.21 -2.22
C ARG A 740 13.37 37.75 -2.07
N LYS A 741 12.89 38.26 -0.95
CA LYS A 741 12.93 39.70 -0.67
C LYS A 741 14.24 40.18 -0.06
N TYR A 742 15.04 39.24 0.46
CA TYR A 742 16.32 39.54 1.11
C TYR A 742 17.54 39.19 0.22
N ASP A 743 17.34 38.40 -0.87
CA ASP A 743 18.30 38.22 -1.97
C ASP A 743 18.11 39.29 -3.05
#